data_6aee4cdf3b80ada372d71cf8455d43f6
#
_entry.id   6aee4cdf3b80ada372d71cf8455d43f6
#
_cell.length_a   1.000
_cell.length_b   1.000
_cell.length_c   1.000
_cell.angle_alpha   90.00
_cell.angle_beta   90.00
_cell.angle_gamma   90.00
#
_symmetry.space_group_name_H-M   'P 1'
#
loop_
_entity.id
_entity.type
_entity.pdbx_description
1 polymer ?
#
loop_
_entity_poly.entity_id
_entity_poly.type
_entity_poly.pdbx_seq_one_letter_code
_entity_poly.pdbx_strand_id
1 'polypeptide(L)'
;MNAEQLQKTLRASQYAEQVLGLHQAVLEQDYQIDQFAAPLSTEQIYQLVDTTLDGIGDEITWMRALRILRSRLMFRWIWQDANQLTDVVTLTRELSDFADASICATKAFARVALVAKHGEPLSYSGKVQDLIVVAMGKLGAQELNLSSDIDLIFAFDEQGETNGRKCIDVQQFCILWGQKLIYLLEHITADGFVFRVDMRLRPWGDGSALAISHAALEKYLSQHGREWERYAWIKARVVTGGKEGQDLLEMTRPFVFRRYVDYTAFAAMRDMKAMIEREVLRRHIEDDIKLGAGGIREIEFIVQVFQLIYGGSKRELQDRQCLVSLEHIGEAGLLEKQAVLELEDAYLFLRRVEHAIQALNDQQTQLLPEEADLRQRIIDTLGFTSWNEFIDVLNKKRQKVKVQFKQLIEDTSSNAATENFGQLEQQLDEVLDDNAKNLIHEFWHGHALKKLPSNAVQRLKTFWPHLIEAILQSEQPQTALLRLMPLIESVMRRTVYLVMLIESKGALQRLVKMATVSPWICEELTQYPVLLDEFLSMDFELPKRKDLEDSLRQQLLRIEIDQVEDQMRVLRLFKKSNVLTVAASDVLAESPLMKVSDALTDIAEVSVNATLNLAYQTVAKRHGYPKDVEGKRCSLDYKAFAVIGYGKVGGIELGYGSDLDLVFIHYLDEQADTDGTKSITGFEFAMRVAQKFMSLMTTQTLDGRVYEIDTRLRPSGEAGLLVTSLKAYEHYQLKSAWLWEHQALVRARSIAGDEALCQKFEIFRREILTQSRDEAYVREEVLKMRQKMKDHLGSSSEQKKHGIFHLKQDAGGIVDIEFMAQYAVLAWSGTKPDLAHYSDNVRILEDAAKADCLSSEDATALIRAYLSERAESHRLALANQSMQVSAADWRSTRAVVCNLWQRLIDPTASVELDSE
;
A
#
# COMPACT_ATOMS: atom_id res chain seq x y z
N MET A 1 -1.86 -53.38 8.48
CA MET A 1 -1.70 -52.88 9.87
C MET A 1 -1.38 -54.07 10.78
N ASN A 2 -0.33 -53.96 11.60
CA ASN A 2 -0.04 -55.06 12.50
C ASN A 2 -0.86 -54.95 13.81
N ALA A 3 -1.07 -56.05 14.55
CA ALA A 3 -1.88 -56.05 15.76
C ALA A 3 -1.37 -55.11 16.86
N GLU A 4 -0.07 -54.88 16.90
CA GLU A 4 0.58 -53.98 17.86
C GLU A 4 0.26 -52.50 17.56
N GLN A 5 0.30 -52.13 16.31
CA GLN A 5 -0.07 -50.78 15.87
C GLN A 5 -1.52 -50.46 16.11
N LEU A 6 -2.41 -51.44 15.86
CA LEU A 6 -3.84 -51.29 16.16
C LEU A 6 -4.06 -51.12 17.67
N GLN A 7 -3.45 -51.97 18.50
CA GLN A 7 -3.56 -51.82 19.96
C GLN A 7 -3.08 -50.49 20.47
N LYS A 8 -1.98 -49.96 19.90
CA LYS A 8 -1.44 -48.65 20.26
C LYS A 8 -2.44 -47.55 19.92
N THR A 9 -3.09 -47.60 18.74
CA THR A 9 -4.12 -46.65 18.32
C THR A 9 -5.34 -46.66 19.24
N LEU A 10 -5.83 -47.84 19.58
CA LEU A 10 -7.00 -47.98 20.47
C LEU A 10 -6.70 -47.52 21.90
N ARG A 11 -5.47 -47.71 22.38
CA ARG A 11 -5.01 -47.12 23.65
C ARG A 11 -4.90 -45.58 23.54
N ALA A 12 -4.55 -45.06 22.41
CA ALA A 12 -4.40 -43.60 22.20
C ALA A 12 -5.75 -42.85 22.15
N SER A 13 -6.82 -43.49 21.63
CA SER A 13 -8.07 -42.80 21.30
C SER A 13 -9.30 -43.65 21.58
N GLN A 14 -10.20 -43.16 22.44
CA GLN A 14 -11.53 -43.77 22.66
C GLN A 14 -12.42 -43.61 21.43
N TYR A 15 -12.25 -42.45 20.70
CA TYR A 15 -12.96 -42.25 19.43
C TYR A 15 -12.58 -43.33 18.40
N ALA A 16 -11.30 -43.66 18.29
CA ALA A 16 -10.86 -44.75 17.39
C ALA A 16 -11.47 -46.11 17.77
N GLU A 17 -11.62 -46.41 19.05
CA GLU A 17 -12.30 -47.62 19.53
C GLU A 17 -13.79 -47.63 19.06
N GLN A 18 -14.48 -46.50 19.18
CA GLN A 18 -15.88 -46.39 18.75
C GLN A 18 -16.02 -46.53 17.22
N VAL A 19 -15.16 -45.83 16.44
CA VAL A 19 -15.17 -45.92 14.97
C VAL A 19 -14.90 -47.36 14.51
N LEU A 20 -13.93 -48.04 15.10
CA LEU A 20 -13.65 -49.42 14.78
C LEU A 20 -14.87 -50.32 15.04
N GLY A 21 -15.53 -50.14 16.18
CA GLY A 21 -16.75 -50.91 16.53
C GLY A 21 -17.92 -50.70 15.57
N LEU A 22 -18.08 -49.48 15.02
CA LEU A 22 -19.17 -49.10 14.10
C LEU A 22 -18.88 -49.48 12.65
N HIS A 23 -17.61 -49.45 12.21
CA HIS A 23 -17.23 -49.54 10.80
C HIS A 23 -16.17 -50.63 10.52
N GLN A 24 -16.07 -51.68 11.37
CA GLN A 24 -15.02 -52.69 11.31
C GLN A 24 -14.82 -53.28 9.90
N ALA A 25 -15.89 -53.70 9.24
CA ALA A 25 -15.81 -54.35 7.95
C ALA A 25 -15.23 -53.49 6.84
N VAL A 26 -15.52 -52.17 6.88
CA VAL A 26 -15.05 -51.20 5.91
C VAL A 26 -13.58 -50.86 6.19
N LEU A 27 -13.24 -50.66 7.46
CA LEU A 27 -11.88 -50.38 7.90
C LEU A 27 -10.93 -51.56 7.61
N GLU A 28 -11.40 -52.81 7.79
CA GLU A 28 -10.62 -54.00 7.42
C GLU A 28 -10.29 -54.06 5.93
N GLN A 29 -11.18 -53.57 5.06
CA GLN A 29 -10.90 -53.42 3.62
C GLN A 29 -9.86 -52.36 3.37
N ASP A 30 -9.96 -51.20 4.03
CA ASP A 30 -8.99 -50.09 3.92
C ASP A 30 -7.60 -50.52 4.36
N TYR A 31 -7.47 -51.37 5.39
CA TYR A 31 -6.19 -51.86 5.92
C TYR A 31 -5.46 -52.85 5.01
N GLN A 32 -6.16 -53.46 4.08
CA GLN A 32 -5.56 -54.37 3.10
C GLN A 32 -4.85 -53.61 1.95
N ILE A 33 -5.04 -52.31 1.86
CA ILE A 33 -4.39 -51.46 0.88
C ILE A 33 -2.95 -51.17 1.34
N ASP A 34 -1.94 -51.59 0.58
CA ASP A 34 -0.52 -51.36 0.90
C ASP A 34 -0.14 -49.89 1.14
N GLN A 35 -0.97 -48.97 0.70
CA GLN A 35 -0.77 -47.53 0.82
C GLN A 35 -1.45 -46.88 2.04
N PHE A 36 -2.05 -47.60 2.96
CA PHE A 36 -2.75 -47.03 4.09
C PHE A 36 -1.88 -46.17 5.02
N ALA A 37 -0.60 -46.50 5.13
CA ALA A 37 0.37 -45.74 5.91
C ALA A 37 0.99 -44.54 5.16
N ALA A 38 0.92 -44.51 3.83
CA ALA A 38 1.51 -43.44 3.03
C ALA A 38 0.64 -42.18 3.09
N PRO A 39 1.23 -40.96 3.11
CA PRO A 39 0.46 -39.71 2.98
C PRO A 39 -0.42 -39.69 1.73
N LEU A 40 -1.61 -39.10 1.82
CA LEU A 40 -2.48 -38.88 0.68
C LEU A 40 -2.14 -37.54 0.00
N SER A 41 -2.10 -37.55 -1.33
CA SER A 41 -2.03 -36.28 -2.06
C SER A 41 -3.39 -35.57 -2.05
N THR A 42 -3.37 -34.26 -2.32
CA THR A 42 -4.59 -33.44 -2.45
C THR A 42 -5.54 -34.07 -3.48
N GLU A 43 -5.04 -34.50 -4.65
CA GLU A 43 -5.83 -35.13 -5.71
C GLU A 43 -6.48 -36.43 -5.26
N GLN A 44 -5.76 -37.24 -4.47
CA GLN A 44 -6.29 -38.49 -3.95
C GLN A 44 -7.42 -38.26 -2.97
N ILE A 45 -7.33 -37.23 -2.11
CA ILE A 45 -8.38 -36.87 -1.16
C ILE A 45 -9.63 -36.40 -1.90
N TYR A 46 -9.50 -35.51 -2.89
CA TYR A 46 -10.62 -35.06 -3.72
C TYR A 46 -11.27 -36.23 -4.46
N GLN A 47 -10.47 -37.10 -5.10
CA GLN A 47 -10.97 -38.29 -5.77
C GLN A 47 -11.71 -39.24 -4.83
N LEU A 48 -11.24 -39.35 -3.59
CA LEU A 48 -11.90 -40.21 -2.57
C LEU A 48 -13.26 -39.65 -2.18
N VAL A 49 -13.37 -38.33 -2.00
CA VAL A 49 -14.65 -37.63 -1.73
C VAL A 49 -15.60 -37.81 -2.92
N ASP A 50 -15.13 -37.49 -4.12
CA ASP A 50 -15.94 -37.57 -5.35
C ASP A 50 -16.45 -39.00 -5.61
N THR A 51 -15.57 -40.01 -5.51
CA THR A 51 -15.97 -41.41 -5.71
C THR A 51 -16.95 -41.88 -4.66
N THR A 52 -16.82 -41.44 -3.40
CA THR A 52 -17.73 -41.81 -2.32
C THR A 52 -19.12 -41.21 -2.51
N LEU A 53 -19.22 -40.03 -3.13
CA LEU A 53 -20.47 -39.30 -3.31
C LEU A 53 -21.08 -39.48 -4.70
N ASP A 54 -20.39 -40.13 -5.61
CA ASP A 54 -20.83 -40.30 -7.02
C ASP A 54 -22.16 -41.06 -7.10
N GLY A 55 -23.07 -40.54 -7.93
CA GLY A 55 -24.38 -41.15 -8.17
C GLY A 55 -25.39 -41.00 -7.03
N ILE A 56 -25.05 -40.37 -5.89
CA ILE A 56 -25.97 -40.18 -4.75
C ILE A 56 -26.77 -38.90 -4.94
N GLY A 57 -28.05 -39.01 -5.26
CA GLY A 57 -28.97 -37.88 -5.42
C GLY A 57 -29.82 -37.53 -4.21
N ASP A 58 -29.93 -38.46 -3.24
CA ASP A 58 -30.73 -38.27 -2.02
C ASP A 58 -29.87 -37.72 -0.87
N GLU A 59 -30.41 -36.71 -0.21
CA GLU A 59 -29.71 -35.96 0.82
C GLU A 59 -29.30 -36.80 2.04
N ILE A 60 -30.16 -37.68 2.49
CA ILE A 60 -29.91 -38.48 3.69
C ILE A 60 -28.74 -39.47 3.43
N THR A 61 -28.80 -40.15 2.30
CA THR A 61 -27.73 -41.08 1.87
C THR A 61 -26.41 -40.33 1.62
N TRP A 62 -26.50 -39.15 1.02
CA TRP A 62 -25.35 -38.28 0.77
C TRP A 62 -24.66 -37.84 2.07
N MET A 63 -25.45 -37.35 3.03
CA MET A 63 -24.93 -36.94 4.36
C MET A 63 -24.30 -38.14 5.10
N ARG A 64 -24.91 -39.31 5.01
CA ARG A 64 -24.38 -40.52 5.61
C ARG A 64 -23.05 -40.93 5.02
N ALA A 65 -22.95 -40.97 3.69
CA ALA A 65 -21.74 -41.37 2.98
C ALA A 65 -20.53 -40.51 3.37
N LEU A 66 -20.71 -39.16 3.38
CA LEU A 66 -19.65 -38.24 3.74
C LEU A 66 -19.22 -38.39 5.22
N ARG A 67 -20.13 -38.65 6.14
CA ARG A 67 -19.85 -38.86 7.57
C ARG A 67 -19.08 -40.17 7.83
N ILE A 68 -19.46 -41.22 7.15
CA ILE A 68 -18.73 -42.49 7.21
C ILE A 68 -17.32 -42.32 6.65
N LEU A 69 -17.17 -41.61 5.54
CA LEU A 69 -15.85 -41.28 4.96
C LEU A 69 -14.98 -40.49 5.97
N ARG A 70 -15.56 -39.44 6.61
CA ARG A 70 -14.87 -38.72 7.67
C ARG A 70 -14.39 -39.64 8.79
N SER A 71 -15.25 -40.48 9.29
CA SER A 71 -14.89 -41.40 10.39
C SER A 71 -13.75 -42.36 10.00
N ARG A 72 -13.75 -42.85 8.75
CA ARG A 72 -12.66 -43.70 8.21
C ARG A 72 -11.33 -42.93 8.14
N LEU A 73 -11.35 -41.69 7.59
CA LEU A 73 -10.17 -40.89 7.49
C LEU A 73 -9.63 -40.43 8.87
N MET A 74 -10.53 -40.05 9.78
CA MET A 74 -10.16 -39.72 11.17
C MET A 74 -9.47 -40.90 11.88
N PHE A 75 -9.99 -42.11 11.72
CA PHE A 75 -9.35 -43.32 12.26
C PHE A 75 -7.94 -43.49 11.66
N ARG A 76 -7.78 -43.31 10.35
CA ARG A 76 -6.52 -43.41 9.65
C ARG A 76 -5.49 -42.38 10.18
N TRP A 77 -5.88 -41.14 10.33
CA TRP A 77 -5.02 -40.05 10.83
C TRP A 77 -4.61 -40.28 12.29
N ILE A 78 -5.53 -40.68 13.15
CA ILE A 78 -5.23 -41.05 14.54
C ILE A 78 -4.27 -42.24 14.58
N TRP A 79 -4.45 -43.23 13.71
CA TRP A 79 -3.56 -44.39 13.63
C TRP A 79 -2.16 -43.97 13.16
N GLN A 80 -2.05 -43.13 12.16
CA GLN A 80 -0.76 -42.60 11.66
C GLN A 80 -0.03 -41.81 12.76
N ASP A 81 -0.71 -40.89 13.43
CA ASP A 81 -0.13 -40.06 14.48
C ASP A 81 0.30 -40.91 15.71
N ALA A 82 -0.56 -41.77 16.20
CA ALA A 82 -0.25 -42.65 17.32
C ALA A 82 0.93 -43.56 17.07
N ASN A 83 1.12 -44.00 15.83
CA ASN A 83 2.23 -44.87 15.43
C ASN A 83 3.45 -44.08 14.85
N GLN A 84 3.42 -42.75 14.88
CA GLN A 84 4.50 -41.88 14.39
C GLN A 84 4.86 -42.13 12.90
N LEU A 85 3.86 -42.39 12.09
CA LEU A 85 3.96 -42.65 10.65
C LEU A 85 3.78 -41.38 9.80
N THR A 86 3.39 -40.27 10.42
CA THR A 86 3.19 -38.98 9.79
C THR A 86 3.74 -37.86 10.68
N ASP A 87 4.02 -36.71 10.11
CA ASP A 87 4.36 -35.50 10.84
C ASP A 87 3.14 -34.57 10.94
N VAL A 88 3.25 -33.55 11.81
CA VAL A 88 2.17 -32.61 12.06
C VAL A 88 1.78 -31.83 10.80
N VAL A 89 2.74 -31.43 9.98
CA VAL A 89 2.51 -30.63 8.76
C VAL A 89 1.72 -31.44 7.73
N THR A 90 2.14 -32.67 7.50
CA THR A 90 1.45 -33.61 6.59
C THR A 90 0.03 -33.89 7.06
N LEU A 91 -0.15 -34.17 8.35
CA LEU A 91 -1.46 -34.47 8.93
C LEU A 91 -2.43 -33.30 8.80
N THR A 92 -1.99 -32.09 9.15
CA THR A 92 -2.85 -30.90 9.11
C THR A 92 -3.20 -30.49 7.68
N ARG A 93 -2.31 -30.74 6.72
CA ARG A 93 -2.58 -30.54 5.29
C ARG A 93 -3.64 -31.51 4.79
N GLU A 94 -3.51 -32.83 5.07
CA GLU A 94 -4.52 -33.82 4.65
C GLU A 94 -5.90 -33.52 5.23
N LEU A 95 -5.97 -33.08 6.50
CA LEU A 95 -7.21 -32.66 7.15
C LEU A 95 -7.83 -31.44 6.46
N SER A 96 -7.00 -30.47 6.09
CA SER A 96 -7.45 -29.27 5.40
C SER A 96 -7.92 -29.59 3.97
N ASP A 97 -7.21 -30.46 3.25
CA ASP A 97 -7.59 -30.90 1.91
C ASP A 97 -8.93 -31.66 1.94
N PHE A 98 -9.18 -32.48 2.97
CA PHE A 98 -10.46 -33.14 3.15
C PHE A 98 -11.60 -32.15 3.46
N ALA A 99 -11.32 -31.12 4.25
CA ALA A 99 -12.30 -30.06 4.49
C ALA A 99 -12.62 -29.30 3.20
N ASP A 100 -11.61 -28.96 2.40
CA ASP A 100 -11.77 -28.29 1.10
C ASP A 100 -12.60 -29.16 0.13
N ALA A 101 -12.26 -30.43 -0.02
CA ALA A 101 -13.00 -31.37 -0.86
C ALA A 101 -14.46 -31.52 -0.40
N SER A 102 -14.68 -31.62 0.91
CA SER A 102 -16.02 -31.71 1.51
C SER A 102 -16.84 -30.43 1.24
N ILE A 103 -16.24 -29.24 1.35
CA ILE A 103 -16.88 -27.96 1.03
C ILE A 103 -17.25 -27.89 -0.45
N CYS A 104 -16.32 -28.26 -1.35
CA CYS A 104 -16.55 -28.26 -2.79
C CYS A 104 -17.71 -29.20 -3.19
N ALA A 105 -17.69 -30.44 -2.71
CA ALA A 105 -18.74 -31.42 -2.98
C ALA A 105 -20.09 -30.99 -2.41
N THR A 106 -20.11 -30.48 -1.17
CA THR A 106 -21.32 -29.99 -0.50
C THR A 106 -21.93 -28.79 -1.23
N LYS A 107 -21.09 -27.86 -1.65
CA LYS A 107 -21.51 -26.70 -2.44
C LYS A 107 -22.16 -27.12 -3.76
N ALA A 108 -21.53 -28.06 -4.49
CA ALA A 108 -22.06 -28.57 -5.74
C ALA A 108 -23.41 -29.28 -5.53
N PHE A 109 -23.53 -30.14 -4.52
CA PHE A 109 -24.76 -30.83 -4.19
C PHE A 109 -25.89 -29.86 -3.83
N ALA A 110 -25.64 -28.90 -2.95
CA ALA A 110 -26.60 -27.89 -2.54
C ALA A 110 -27.12 -27.02 -3.71
N ARG A 111 -26.25 -26.70 -4.67
CA ARG A 111 -26.61 -25.89 -5.86
C ARG A 111 -27.70 -26.54 -6.70
N VAL A 112 -27.66 -27.84 -6.93
CA VAL A 112 -28.60 -28.57 -7.78
C VAL A 112 -30.04 -28.33 -7.33
N ALA A 113 -30.34 -28.48 -6.05
CA ALA A 113 -31.67 -28.29 -5.50
C ALA A 113 -32.12 -26.81 -5.57
N LEU A 114 -31.22 -25.85 -5.35
CA LEU A 114 -31.53 -24.43 -5.37
C LEU A 114 -31.81 -23.95 -6.80
N VAL A 115 -30.98 -24.36 -7.78
CA VAL A 115 -31.17 -24.02 -9.17
C VAL A 115 -32.45 -24.62 -9.73
N ALA A 116 -32.80 -25.84 -9.38
CA ALA A 116 -34.09 -26.46 -9.76
C ALA A 116 -35.29 -25.65 -9.24
N LYS A 117 -35.15 -24.97 -8.11
CA LYS A 117 -36.24 -24.20 -7.47
C LYS A 117 -36.31 -22.76 -7.92
N HIS A 118 -35.16 -22.08 -8.03
CA HIS A 118 -35.04 -20.64 -8.20
C HIS A 118 -34.45 -20.23 -9.57
N GLY A 119 -33.90 -21.17 -10.33
CA GLY A 119 -33.11 -20.90 -11.55
C GLY A 119 -31.64 -20.52 -11.24
N GLU A 120 -30.88 -20.21 -12.28
CA GLU A 120 -29.49 -19.78 -12.18
C GLU A 120 -29.40 -18.35 -11.63
N PRO A 121 -28.51 -18.08 -10.67
CA PRO A 121 -28.24 -16.73 -10.22
C PRO A 121 -27.42 -15.98 -11.27
N LEU A 122 -27.95 -14.88 -11.78
CA LEU A 122 -27.32 -14.07 -12.82
C LEU A 122 -27.08 -12.65 -12.32
N SER A 123 -25.93 -12.08 -12.64
CA SER A 123 -25.71 -10.65 -12.42
C SER A 123 -26.59 -9.83 -13.37
N TYR A 124 -26.71 -8.53 -13.13
CA TYR A 124 -27.40 -7.62 -14.06
C TYR A 124 -26.73 -7.56 -15.43
N SER A 125 -25.46 -7.95 -15.56
CA SER A 125 -24.75 -8.11 -16.83
C SER A 125 -25.01 -9.45 -17.53
N GLY A 126 -25.74 -10.38 -16.88
CA GLY A 126 -26.05 -11.71 -17.40
C GLY A 126 -24.99 -12.79 -17.08
N LYS A 127 -23.98 -12.49 -16.27
CA LYS A 127 -22.94 -13.43 -15.83
C LYS A 127 -23.50 -14.33 -14.71
N VAL A 128 -23.31 -15.65 -14.85
CA VAL A 128 -23.67 -16.60 -13.77
C VAL A 128 -22.85 -16.32 -12.52
N GLN A 129 -23.52 -16.20 -11.39
CA GLN A 129 -22.88 -15.95 -10.10
C GLN A 129 -22.63 -17.27 -9.36
N ASP A 130 -21.48 -17.30 -8.67
CA ASP A 130 -21.09 -18.45 -7.85
C ASP A 130 -20.95 -18.06 -6.37
N LEU A 131 -21.11 -19.05 -5.49
CA LEU A 131 -20.84 -18.87 -4.07
C LEU A 131 -19.31 -19.00 -3.86
N ILE A 132 -18.67 -17.92 -3.47
CA ILE A 132 -17.26 -17.88 -3.07
C ILE A 132 -17.21 -18.26 -1.61
N VAL A 133 -16.43 -19.30 -1.30
CA VAL A 133 -16.17 -19.73 0.08
C VAL A 133 -14.74 -19.38 0.42
N VAL A 134 -14.57 -18.50 1.41
CA VAL A 134 -13.27 -18.12 1.96
C VAL A 134 -13.07 -18.85 3.28
N ALA A 135 -12.03 -19.65 3.35
CA ALA A 135 -11.57 -20.28 4.59
C ALA A 135 -10.71 -19.30 5.39
N MET A 136 -10.96 -19.25 6.68
CA MET A 136 -10.26 -18.42 7.65
C MET A 136 -9.54 -19.30 8.67
N GLY A 137 -8.84 -18.69 9.60
CA GLY A 137 -8.22 -19.39 10.74
C GLY A 137 -7.31 -20.55 10.32
N LYS A 138 -7.44 -21.70 10.99
CA LYS A 138 -6.61 -22.89 10.73
C LYS A 138 -6.85 -23.48 9.34
N LEU A 139 -8.10 -23.52 8.88
CA LEU A 139 -8.41 -24.01 7.53
C LEU A 139 -7.82 -23.09 6.45
N GLY A 140 -7.91 -21.78 6.65
CA GLY A 140 -7.31 -20.82 5.74
C GLY A 140 -5.81 -20.98 5.59
N ALA A 141 -5.11 -21.30 6.68
CA ALA A 141 -3.67 -21.59 6.70
C ALA A 141 -3.31 -23.01 6.24
N GLN A 142 -4.28 -23.89 5.97
CA GLN A 142 -4.09 -25.33 5.74
C GLN A 142 -3.42 -26.03 6.92
N GLU A 143 -3.77 -25.62 8.14
CA GLU A 143 -3.25 -26.10 9.41
C GLU A 143 -4.36 -26.70 10.31
N LEU A 144 -5.38 -27.33 9.72
CA LEU A 144 -6.53 -27.82 10.45
C LEU A 144 -6.14 -28.97 11.39
N ASN A 145 -6.69 -29.00 12.60
CA ASN A 145 -6.50 -30.08 13.57
C ASN A 145 -7.56 -31.17 13.42
N LEU A 146 -7.36 -32.30 14.13
CA LEU A 146 -8.25 -33.44 14.13
C LEU A 146 -9.69 -33.08 14.49
N SER A 147 -9.92 -32.23 15.50
CA SER A 147 -11.25 -31.79 15.92
C SER A 147 -11.36 -30.26 15.98
N SER A 148 -11.06 -29.60 14.88
CA SER A 148 -11.28 -28.15 14.72
C SER A 148 -12.64 -27.88 14.09
N ASP A 149 -13.18 -26.69 14.39
CA ASP A 149 -14.16 -26.01 13.54
C ASP A 149 -13.48 -25.46 12.27
N ILE A 150 -14.29 -25.23 11.26
CA ILE A 150 -13.89 -24.54 10.04
C ILE A 150 -14.49 -23.13 10.04
N ASP A 151 -13.61 -22.14 10.06
CA ASP A 151 -14.01 -20.72 9.99
C ASP A 151 -14.24 -20.36 8.52
N LEU A 152 -15.45 -19.90 8.17
CA LEU A 152 -15.81 -19.59 6.78
C LEU A 152 -16.39 -18.18 6.64
N ILE A 153 -16.17 -17.58 5.47
CA ILE A 153 -16.88 -16.38 5.01
C ILE A 153 -17.44 -16.69 3.63
N PHE A 154 -18.73 -16.34 3.40
CA PHE A 154 -19.38 -16.49 2.11
C PHE A 154 -19.47 -15.16 1.38
N ALA A 155 -19.05 -15.16 0.11
CA ALA A 155 -19.11 -14.02 -0.76
C ALA A 155 -19.65 -14.37 -2.15
N PHE A 156 -19.99 -13.36 -2.94
CA PHE A 156 -20.33 -13.47 -4.35
C PHE A 156 -19.88 -12.20 -5.08
N ASP A 157 -19.70 -12.30 -6.40
CA ASP A 157 -19.12 -11.22 -7.20
C ASP A 157 -20.10 -10.03 -7.37
N GLU A 158 -21.15 -10.20 -8.15
CA GLU A 158 -22.02 -9.12 -8.54
C GLU A 158 -23.48 -9.32 -8.08
N GLN A 159 -24.17 -8.22 -7.86
CA GLN A 159 -25.61 -8.21 -7.60
C GLN A 159 -26.40 -8.60 -8.86
N GLY A 160 -27.60 -9.13 -8.66
CA GLY A 160 -28.48 -9.53 -9.74
C GLY A 160 -29.67 -10.34 -9.24
N GLU A 161 -30.30 -11.11 -10.13
CA GLU A 161 -31.49 -11.91 -9.83
C GLU A 161 -31.39 -13.30 -10.47
N THR A 162 -32.12 -14.27 -9.92
CA THR A 162 -32.23 -15.60 -10.53
C THR A 162 -33.23 -15.61 -11.69
N ASN A 163 -33.03 -16.50 -12.69
CA ASN A 163 -33.86 -16.58 -13.89
C ASN A 163 -34.98 -17.62 -13.83
N GLY A 164 -35.29 -18.16 -12.67
CA GLY A 164 -36.33 -19.18 -12.51
C GLY A 164 -37.73 -18.65 -12.24
N ARG A 165 -38.71 -19.56 -12.12
CA ARG A 165 -40.10 -19.19 -11.82
C ARG A 165 -40.30 -18.50 -10.47
N LYS A 166 -39.45 -18.79 -9.48
CA LYS A 166 -39.41 -18.13 -8.16
C LYS A 166 -38.14 -17.30 -8.10
N CYS A 167 -38.17 -16.20 -8.83
CA CYS A 167 -37.05 -15.25 -8.87
C CYS A 167 -36.77 -14.68 -7.47
N ILE A 168 -35.50 -14.67 -7.10
CA ILE A 168 -34.95 -14.03 -5.88
C ILE A 168 -33.65 -13.32 -6.24
N ASP A 169 -33.24 -12.34 -5.44
CA ASP A 169 -31.96 -11.69 -5.65
C ASP A 169 -30.78 -12.65 -5.39
N VAL A 170 -29.64 -12.38 -6.01
CA VAL A 170 -28.42 -13.19 -5.92
C VAL A 170 -27.95 -13.31 -4.48
N GLN A 171 -28.03 -12.25 -3.67
CA GLN A 171 -27.65 -12.31 -2.27
C GLN A 171 -28.51 -13.31 -1.50
N GLN A 172 -29.83 -13.27 -1.68
CA GLN A 172 -30.74 -14.22 -1.04
C GLN A 172 -30.48 -15.66 -1.51
N PHE A 173 -30.17 -15.85 -2.80
CA PHE A 173 -29.77 -17.16 -3.32
C PHE A 173 -28.50 -17.68 -2.65
N CYS A 174 -27.46 -16.85 -2.53
CA CYS A 174 -26.20 -17.21 -1.87
C CYS A 174 -26.37 -17.46 -0.36
N ILE A 175 -27.28 -16.73 0.31
CA ILE A 175 -27.63 -17.00 1.72
C ILE A 175 -28.25 -18.40 1.87
N LEU A 176 -29.22 -18.74 1.03
CA LEU A 176 -29.85 -20.07 1.05
C LEU A 176 -28.83 -21.19 0.73
N TRP A 177 -27.91 -20.90 -0.20
CA TRP A 177 -26.85 -21.83 -0.56
C TRP A 177 -25.88 -22.07 0.61
N GLY A 178 -25.41 -21.00 1.24
CA GLY A 178 -24.57 -21.09 2.43
C GLY A 178 -25.25 -21.78 3.60
N GLN A 179 -26.54 -21.48 3.86
CA GLN A 179 -27.31 -22.17 4.90
C GLN A 179 -27.40 -23.69 4.64
N LYS A 180 -27.62 -24.07 3.39
CA LYS A 180 -27.68 -25.47 3.01
C LYS A 180 -26.32 -26.16 3.15
N LEU A 181 -25.24 -25.47 2.78
CA LEU A 181 -23.87 -25.97 2.94
C LEU A 181 -23.55 -26.21 4.41
N ILE A 182 -23.82 -25.24 5.28
CA ILE A 182 -23.63 -25.37 6.74
C ILE A 182 -24.43 -26.57 7.27
N TYR A 183 -25.71 -26.64 6.94
CA TYR A 183 -26.58 -27.75 7.40
C TYR A 183 -26.03 -29.13 7.01
N LEU A 184 -25.59 -29.30 5.77
CA LEU A 184 -25.06 -30.57 5.26
C LEU A 184 -23.78 -31.00 5.97
N LEU A 185 -22.92 -30.05 6.35
CA LEU A 185 -21.65 -30.32 7.03
C LEU A 185 -21.78 -30.49 8.54
N GLU A 186 -22.59 -29.66 9.21
CA GLU A 186 -22.60 -29.53 10.67
C GLU A 186 -23.71 -30.36 11.34
N HIS A 187 -24.85 -30.59 10.65
CA HIS A 187 -25.98 -31.25 11.25
C HIS A 187 -25.61 -32.64 11.78
N ILE A 188 -25.86 -32.89 13.09
CA ILE A 188 -25.53 -34.14 13.75
C ILE A 188 -26.57 -35.21 13.38
N THR A 189 -26.12 -36.33 12.84
CA THR A 189 -26.93 -37.52 12.52
C THR A 189 -26.49 -38.71 13.36
N ALA A 190 -27.09 -39.86 13.13
CA ALA A 190 -26.65 -41.12 13.78
C ALA A 190 -25.18 -41.46 13.42
N ASP A 191 -24.70 -41.04 12.28
CA ASP A 191 -23.30 -41.22 11.80
C ASP A 191 -22.39 -40.07 12.19
N GLY A 192 -22.82 -39.12 13.06
CA GLY A 192 -22.06 -37.96 13.49
C GLY A 192 -22.23 -36.72 12.60
N PHE A 193 -21.20 -35.92 12.46
CA PHE A 193 -21.11 -34.69 11.64
C PHE A 193 -19.87 -34.75 10.75
N VAL A 194 -19.75 -33.83 9.80
CA VAL A 194 -18.52 -33.71 8.99
C VAL A 194 -17.59 -32.65 9.60
N PHE A 195 -18.01 -31.38 9.68
CA PHE A 195 -17.32 -30.31 10.34
C PHE A 195 -18.27 -29.38 11.06
N ARG A 196 -17.86 -28.84 12.21
CA ARG A 196 -18.49 -27.69 12.83
C ARG A 196 -18.11 -26.44 12.02
N VAL A 197 -19.09 -25.60 11.71
CA VAL A 197 -18.88 -24.40 10.87
C VAL A 197 -18.99 -23.13 11.70
N ASP A 198 -17.94 -22.34 11.73
CA ASP A 198 -17.92 -21.04 12.41
C ASP A 198 -18.01 -19.90 11.39
N MET A 199 -19.06 -19.06 11.51
CA MET A 199 -19.31 -17.91 10.65
C MET A 199 -19.10 -16.57 11.37
N ARG A 200 -18.53 -16.55 12.58
CA ARG A 200 -18.39 -15.34 13.40
C ARG A 200 -17.40 -14.33 12.84
N LEU A 201 -16.46 -14.77 11.99
CA LEU A 201 -15.47 -13.89 11.32
C LEU A 201 -16.05 -13.13 10.12
N ARG A 202 -17.33 -13.35 9.75
CA ARG A 202 -17.97 -12.59 8.68
C ARG A 202 -18.15 -11.12 9.06
N PRO A 203 -18.17 -10.19 8.09
CA PRO A 203 -18.43 -8.77 8.32
C PRO A 203 -19.65 -8.52 9.22
N TRP A 204 -19.51 -7.64 10.22
CA TRP A 204 -20.49 -7.35 11.27
C TRP A 204 -20.90 -8.54 12.16
N GLY A 205 -20.26 -9.70 12.05
CA GLY A 205 -20.52 -10.88 12.88
C GLY A 205 -21.94 -11.45 12.78
N ASP A 206 -22.49 -11.97 13.88
CA ASP A 206 -23.74 -12.73 13.88
C ASP A 206 -25.00 -11.91 13.51
N GLY A 207 -24.94 -10.59 13.56
CA GLY A 207 -26.05 -9.71 13.18
C GLY A 207 -26.19 -9.42 11.69
N SER A 208 -25.32 -9.97 10.83
CA SER A 208 -25.27 -9.66 9.41
C SER A 208 -25.75 -10.78 8.50
N ALA A 209 -25.93 -10.44 7.22
CA ALA A 209 -26.22 -11.41 6.17
C ALA A 209 -25.12 -12.48 6.08
N LEU A 210 -25.50 -13.72 5.78
CA LEU A 210 -24.58 -14.84 5.71
C LEU A 210 -23.63 -14.76 4.51
N ALA A 211 -24.06 -14.11 3.41
CA ALA A 211 -23.27 -13.90 2.21
C ALA A 211 -23.20 -12.41 1.86
N ILE A 212 -22.04 -11.97 1.38
CA ILE A 212 -21.73 -10.56 1.07
C ILE A 212 -21.20 -10.43 -0.36
N SER A 213 -21.55 -9.35 -1.09
CA SER A 213 -20.97 -9.06 -2.41
C SER A 213 -19.55 -8.48 -2.28
N HIS A 214 -18.73 -8.62 -3.33
CA HIS A 214 -17.40 -8.03 -3.39
C HIS A 214 -17.40 -6.54 -3.02
N ALA A 215 -18.26 -5.76 -3.66
CA ALA A 215 -18.36 -4.31 -3.40
C ALA A 215 -18.76 -3.99 -1.94
N ALA A 216 -19.65 -4.78 -1.34
CA ALA A 216 -20.05 -4.58 0.05
C ALA A 216 -18.94 -4.99 1.04
N LEU A 217 -18.16 -6.03 0.71
CA LEU A 217 -17.00 -6.44 1.51
C LEU A 217 -15.90 -5.38 1.45
N GLU A 218 -15.58 -4.86 0.25
CA GLU A 218 -14.60 -3.79 0.08
C GLU A 218 -14.98 -2.55 0.89
N LYS A 219 -16.25 -2.13 0.77
CA LYS A 219 -16.78 -1.01 1.55
C LYS A 219 -16.68 -1.26 3.06
N TYR A 220 -17.03 -2.46 3.50
CA TYR A 220 -16.93 -2.83 4.92
C TYR A 220 -15.50 -2.75 5.44
N LEU A 221 -14.56 -3.43 4.78
CA LEU A 221 -13.16 -3.48 5.21
C LEU A 221 -12.52 -2.09 5.21
N SER A 222 -12.90 -1.23 4.25
CA SER A 222 -12.36 0.12 4.15
C SER A 222 -12.90 1.08 5.20
N GLN A 223 -14.19 0.96 5.60
CA GLN A 223 -14.86 1.91 6.49
C GLN A 223 -14.98 1.41 7.94
N HIS A 224 -15.09 0.11 8.15
CA HIS A 224 -15.42 -0.51 9.43
C HIS A 224 -14.42 -1.59 9.86
N GLY A 225 -13.51 -2.01 8.99
CA GLY A 225 -12.53 -3.05 9.27
C GLY A 225 -11.65 -2.70 10.47
N ARG A 226 -11.58 -3.63 11.45
CA ARG A 226 -10.86 -3.47 12.71
C ARG A 226 -9.51 -4.18 12.66
N GLU A 227 -8.59 -3.84 13.56
CA GLU A 227 -7.25 -4.46 13.62
C GLU A 227 -7.31 -5.98 13.85
N TRP A 228 -8.25 -6.47 14.68
CA TRP A 228 -8.41 -7.91 14.88
C TRP A 228 -8.90 -8.64 13.62
N GLU A 229 -9.65 -7.96 12.74
CA GLU A 229 -10.05 -8.53 11.44
C GLU A 229 -8.86 -8.60 10.49
N ARG A 230 -8.00 -7.58 10.47
CA ARG A 230 -6.72 -7.65 9.71
C ARG A 230 -5.93 -8.89 10.11
N TYR A 231 -5.79 -9.12 11.41
CA TYR A 231 -5.14 -10.30 11.97
C TYR A 231 -5.79 -11.60 11.48
N ALA A 232 -7.12 -11.70 11.47
CA ALA A 232 -7.84 -12.87 10.99
C ALA A 232 -7.66 -13.07 9.46
N TRP A 233 -7.69 -11.99 8.67
CA TRP A 233 -7.56 -12.04 7.21
C TRP A 233 -6.17 -12.42 6.71
N ILE A 234 -5.13 -12.40 7.54
CA ILE A 234 -3.79 -12.94 7.17
C ILE A 234 -3.92 -14.39 6.68
N LYS A 235 -4.72 -15.19 7.36
CA LYS A 235 -4.93 -16.61 7.06
C LYS A 235 -6.03 -16.88 6.03
N ALA A 236 -6.63 -15.83 5.43
CA ALA A 236 -7.71 -15.99 4.47
C ALA A 236 -7.26 -16.72 3.20
N ARG A 237 -8.05 -17.71 2.75
CA ARG A 237 -7.80 -18.49 1.53
C ARG A 237 -9.12 -18.81 0.83
N VAL A 238 -9.15 -18.67 -0.48
CA VAL A 238 -10.30 -19.09 -1.28
C VAL A 238 -10.30 -20.61 -1.45
N VAL A 239 -11.43 -21.23 -1.08
CA VAL A 239 -11.69 -22.66 -1.30
C VAL A 239 -12.46 -22.85 -2.61
N THR A 240 -13.46 -22.00 -2.87
CA THR A 240 -14.26 -22.03 -4.10
C THR A 240 -14.46 -20.63 -4.67
N GLY A 241 -14.81 -20.54 -5.96
CA GLY A 241 -15.08 -19.25 -6.61
C GLY A 241 -14.08 -18.85 -7.71
N GLY A 242 -13.11 -19.73 -8.01
CA GLY A 242 -12.21 -19.54 -9.16
C GLY A 242 -11.51 -18.19 -9.21
N LYS A 243 -11.59 -17.52 -10.35
CA LYS A 243 -10.97 -16.21 -10.58
C LYS A 243 -11.58 -15.12 -9.70
N GLU A 244 -12.90 -15.08 -9.57
CA GLU A 244 -13.62 -14.10 -8.76
C GLU A 244 -13.22 -14.19 -7.28
N GLY A 245 -12.96 -15.41 -6.78
CA GLY A 245 -12.44 -15.61 -5.45
C GLY A 245 -11.01 -15.07 -5.29
N GLN A 246 -10.14 -15.23 -6.29
CA GLN A 246 -8.79 -14.67 -6.26
C GLN A 246 -8.83 -13.13 -6.32
N ASP A 247 -9.68 -12.56 -7.18
CA ASP A 247 -9.89 -11.11 -7.27
C ASP A 247 -10.36 -10.55 -5.91
N LEU A 248 -11.21 -11.28 -5.18
CA LEU A 248 -11.64 -10.94 -3.81
C LEU A 248 -10.44 -10.88 -2.84
N LEU A 249 -9.55 -11.86 -2.86
CA LEU A 249 -8.37 -11.85 -1.98
C LEU A 249 -7.40 -10.73 -2.34
N GLU A 250 -7.20 -10.46 -3.64
CA GLU A 250 -6.36 -9.34 -4.06
C GLU A 250 -6.94 -8.00 -3.61
N MET A 251 -8.27 -7.84 -3.67
CA MET A 251 -8.96 -6.66 -3.17
C MET A 251 -8.79 -6.48 -1.64
N THR A 252 -8.76 -7.57 -0.86
CA THR A 252 -8.60 -7.49 0.60
C THR A 252 -7.16 -7.26 1.04
N ARG A 253 -6.18 -7.57 0.20
CA ARG A 253 -4.74 -7.50 0.52
C ARG A 253 -4.26 -6.15 1.07
N PRO A 254 -4.63 -4.98 0.51
CA PRO A 254 -4.21 -3.69 1.05
C PRO A 254 -4.81 -3.38 2.43
N PHE A 255 -5.95 -3.98 2.76
CA PHE A 255 -6.50 -3.90 4.10
C PHE A 255 -5.65 -4.68 5.09
N VAL A 256 -5.20 -5.88 4.73
CA VAL A 256 -4.41 -6.78 5.59
C VAL A 256 -2.98 -6.28 5.73
N PHE A 257 -2.30 -6.08 4.61
CA PHE A 257 -0.89 -5.71 4.53
C PHE A 257 -0.77 -4.28 4.08
N ARG A 258 -0.75 -3.36 5.04
CA ARG A 258 -0.55 -1.94 4.76
C ARG A 258 0.86 -1.72 4.22
N ARG A 259 1.00 -0.85 3.23
CA ARG A 259 2.29 -0.52 2.61
C ARG A 259 3.30 0.05 3.61
N TYR A 260 2.81 0.60 4.71
CA TYR A 260 3.61 1.25 5.74
C TYR A 260 3.72 0.38 6.98
N VAL A 261 4.87 0.43 7.63
CA VAL A 261 5.08 -0.22 8.93
C VAL A 261 4.06 0.32 9.93
N ASP A 262 3.13 -0.52 10.33
CA ASP A 262 2.04 -0.12 11.19
C ASP A 262 2.43 -0.22 12.67
N TYR A 263 3.06 0.80 13.19
CA TYR A 263 3.43 0.86 14.61
C TYR A 263 2.22 0.96 15.55
N THR A 264 1.03 1.33 15.04
CA THR A 264 -0.20 1.24 15.85
C THR A 264 -0.58 -0.21 16.12
N ALA A 265 -0.15 -1.14 15.26
CA ALA A 265 -0.26 -2.57 15.49
C ALA A 265 0.46 -2.98 16.79
N PHE A 266 1.63 -2.44 17.12
CA PHE A 266 2.32 -2.73 18.38
C PHE A 266 1.53 -2.29 19.62
N ALA A 267 0.90 -1.11 19.59
CA ALA A 267 0.07 -0.64 20.68
C ALA A 267 -1.20 -1.49 20.82
N ALA A 268 -1.88 -1.77 19.71
CA ALA A 268 -3.05 -2.66 19.68
C ALA A 268 -2.70 -4.08 20.13
N MET A 269 -1.51 -4.56 19.83
CA MET A 269 -1.00 -5.86 20.26
C MET A 269 -0.73 -5.92 21.76
N ARG A 270 -0.15 -4.88 22.35
CA ARG A 270 0.02 -4.78 23.82
C ARG A 270 -1.33 -4.78 24.53
N ASP A 271 -2.30 -4.07 23.99
CA ASP A 271 -3.68 -4.06 24.53
C ASP A 271 -4.35 -5.42 24.39
N MET A 272 -4.17 -6.08 23.25
CA MET A 272 -4.70 -7.44 23.01
C MET A 272 -4.04 -8.48 23.91
N LYS A 273 -2.72 -8.40 24.12
CA LYS A 273 -1.99 -9.23 25.10
C LYS A 273 -2.53 -9.03 26.51
N ALA A 274 -2.66 -7.77 26.96
CA ALA A 274 -3.19 -7.47 28.29
C ALA A 274 -4.64 -7.94 28.46
N MET A 275 -5.42 -8.00 27.38
CA MET A 275 -6.77 -8.58 27.36
C MET A 275 -6.72 -10.10 27.48
N ILE A 276 -5.82 -10.75 26.75
CA ILE A 276 -5.63 -12.22 26.76
C ILE A 276 -5.15 -12.66 28.15
N GLU A 277 -4.13 -12.01 28.71
CA GLU A 277 -3.60 -12.32 30.04
C GLU A 277 -4.69 -12.19 31.13
N ARG A 278 -5.50 -11.13 31.06
CA ARG A 278 -6.64 -10.94 31.96
C ARG A 278 -7.69 -12.04 31.82
N GLU A 279 -7.96 -12.50 30.61
CA GLU A 279 -8.94 -13.55 30.36
C GLU A 279 -8.41 -14.94 30.79
N VAL A 280 -7.12 -15.23 30.57
CA VAL A 280 -6.44 -16.45 31.04
C VAL A 280 -6.46 -16.53 32.57
N LEU A 281 -6.13 -15.42 33.25
CA LEU A 281 -6.19 -15.34 34.72
C LEU A 281 -7.63 -15.49 35.25
N ARG A 282 -8.60 -14.89 34.56
CA ARG A 282 -10.02 -14.93 34.96
C ARG A 282 -10.62 -16.32 34.83
N ARG A 283 -10.18 -17.14 33.87
CA ARG A 283 -10.71 -18.46 33.58
C ARG A 283 -9.93 -19.62 34.21
N HIS A 284 -8.82 -19.33 34.89
CA HIS A 284 -7.89 -20.34 35.44
C HIS A 284 -7.45 -21.39 34.41
N ILE A 285 -7.08 -20.92 33.18
CA ILE A 285 -6.72 -21.77 32.02
C ILE A 285 -5.21 -21.96 31.94
N GLU A 286 -4.52 -22.20 33.02
CA GLU A 286 -3.06 -22.41 33.02
C GLU A 286 -2.66 -23.68 32.27
N ASP A 287 -3.53 -24.72 32.29
CA ASP A 287 -3.31 -26.01 31.65
C ASP A 287 -3.76 -26.09 30.18
N ASP A 288 -4.19 -24.98 29.58
CA ASP A 288 -4.51 -24.90 28.15
C ASP A 288 -3.23 -24.76 27.33
N ILE A 289 -3.00 -25.69 26.39
CA ILE A 289 -1.79 -25.70 25.56
C ILE A 289 -1.81 -24.67 24.44
N LYS A 290 -2.98 -24.16 24.10
CA LYS A 290 -3.17 -23.13 23.06
C LYS A 290 -3.19 -21.72 23.65
N LEU A 291 -4.02 -21.51 24.67
CA LEU A 291 -4.28 -20.19 25.26
C LEU A 291 -3.40 -19.89 26.48
N GLY A 292 -2.87 -20.91 27.15
CA GLY A 292 -1.97 -20.76 28.28
C GLY A 292 -0.65 -20.08 27.89
N ALA A 293 0.02 -19.50 28.88
CA ALA A 293 1.27 -18.79 28.67
C ALA A 293 2.36 -19.70 28.08
N GLY A 294 3.01 -19.29 27.00
CA GLY A 294 3.95 -20.09 26.19
C GLY A 294 3.23 -21.11 25.29
N GLY A 295 1.93 -20.91 25.01
CA GLY A 295 1.14 -21.78 24.16
C GLY A 295 1.22 -21.46 22.66
N ILE A 296 0.49 -22.25 21.86
CA ILE A 296 0.47 -22.15 20.39
C ILE A 296 0.11 -20.73 19.92
N ARG A 297 -0.86 -20.09 20.60
CA ARG A 297 -1.34 -18.75 20.24
C ARG A 297 -0.26 -17.67 20.36
N GLU A 298 0.67 -17.78 21.31
CA GLU A 298 1.77 -16.84 21.43
C GLU A 298 2.75 -16.96 20.25
N ILE A 299 3.01 -18.18 19.76
CA ILE A 299 3.85 -18.42 18.59
C ILE A 299 3.20 -17.85 17.33
N GLU A 300 1.91 -18.21 17.09
CA GLU A 300 1.15 -17.65 15.96
C GLU A 300 1.08 -16.12 16.03
N PHE A 301 0.97 -15.57 17.22
CA PHE A 301 0.94 -14.13 17.44
C PHE A 301 2.27 -13.47 17.08
N ILE A 302 3.42 -14.05 17.51
CA ILE A 302 4.75 -13.57 17.10
C ILE A 302 4.83 -13.47 15.57
N VAL A 303 4.50 -14.55 14.88
CA VAL A 303 4.57 -14.61 13.41
C VAL A 303 3.66 -13.57 12.75
N GLN A 304 2.39 -13.52 13.16
CA GLN A 304 1.41 -12.62 12.55
C GLN A 304 1.71 -11.13 12.83
N VAL A 305 2.37 -10.84 13.94
CA VAL A 305 2.91 -9.50 14.23
C VAL A 305 3.90 -9.06 13.17
N PHE A 306 4.91 -9.89 12.88
CA PHE A 306 5.88 -9.58 11.82
C PHE A 306 5.21 -9.47 10.45
N GLN A 307 4.22 -10.29 10.17
CA GLN A 307 3.45 -10.23 8.94
C GLN A 307 2.68 -8.91 8.78
N LEU A 308 2.01 -8.44 9.83
CA LEU A 308 1.28 -7.16 9.80
C LEU A 308 2.20 -5.94 9.68
N ILE A 309 3.39 -6.02 10.29
CA ILE A 309 4.35 -4.92 10.29
C ILE A 309 5.11 -4.84 8.97
N TYR A 310 5.64 -5.96 8.50
CA TYR A 310 6.57 -5.99 7.37
C TYR A 310 5.98 -6.57 6.09
N GLY A 311 4.83 -7.27 6.16
CA GLY A 311 4.23 -7.93 5.00
C GLY A 311 3.77 -6.96 3.89
N GLY A 312 3.59 -5.67 4.21
CA GLY A 312 3.31 -4.66 3.20
C GLY A 312 4.50 -4.36 2.28
N SER A 313 5.72 -4.41 2.83
CA SER A 313 6.97 -4.18 2.10
C SER A 313 7.62 -5.48 1.62
N LYS A 314 7.48 -6.58 2.38
CA LYS A 314 8.10 -7.89 2.11
C LYS A 314 7.02 -8.92 1.76
N ARG A 315 6.88 -9.24 0.47
CA ARG A 315 5.82 -10.14 -0.01
C ARG A 315 5.95 -11.57 0.50
N GLU A 316 7.17 -12.02 0.73
CA GLU A 316 7.50 -13.33 1.29
C GLU A 316 6.89 -13.56 2.67
N LEU A 317 6.65 -12.48 3.44
CA LEU A 317 6.00 -12.55 4.75
C LEU A 317 4.46 -12.64 4.67
N GLN A 318 3.86 -12.69 3.49
CA GLN A 318 2.42 -12.79 3.32
C GLN A 318 1.93 -14.25 3.21
N ASP A 319 2.77 -15.23 3.52
CA ASP A 319 2.34 -16.62 3.57
C ASP A 319 1.35 -16.85 4.72
N ARG A 320 0.44 -17.81 4.55
CA ARG A 320 -0.63 -18.09 5.52
C ARG A 320 -0.20 -19.09 6.58
N GLN A 321 0.79 -19.94 6.26
CA GLN A 321 1.30 -20.99 7.12
C GLN A 321 2.28 -20.43 8.16
N CYS A 322 2.07 -20.79 9.41
CA CYS A 322 2.85 -20.28 10.54
C CYS A 322 4.34 -20.62 10.40
N LEU A 323 4.67 -21.87 10.05
CA LEU A 323 6.06 -22.33 9.94
C LEU A 323 6.80 -21.69 8.75
N VAL A 324 6.16 -21.59 7.59
CA VAL A 324 6.73 -20.96 6.39
C VAL A 324 7.00 -19.47 6.64
N SER A 325 6.05 -18.80 7.27
CA SER A 325 6.22 -17.39 7.64
C SER A 325 7.32 -17.20 8.68
N LEU A 326 7.45 -18.12 9.65
CA LEU A 326 8.51 -18.07 10.66
C LEU A 326 9.91 -18.25 10.04
N GLU A 327 10.04 -19.13 9.05
CA GLU A 327 11.27 -19.31 8.26
C GLU A 327 11.64 -18.03 7.51
N HIS A 328 10.69 -17.43 6.77
CA HIS A 328 10.91 -16.17 6.05
C HIS A 328 11.25 -14.99 6.98
N ILE A 329 10.69 -14.95 8.20
CA ILE A 329 11.05 -13.95 9.23
C ILE A 329 12.53 -14.11 9.62
N GLY A 330 12.99 -15.34 9.77
CA GLY A 330 14.40 -15.64 10.07
C GLY A 330 15.34 -15.28 8.91
N GLU A 331 14.95 -15.62 7.66
CA GLU A 331 15.71 -15.27 6.46
C GLU A 331 15.79 -13.75 6.25
N ALA A 332 14.73 -13.04 6.56
CA ALA A 332 14.70 -11.58 6.53
C ALA A 332 15.52 -10.91 7.65
N GLY A 333 16.10 -11.68 8.57
CA GLY A 333 16.89 -11.17 9.70
C GLY A 333 16.07 -10.43 10.76
N LEU A 334 14.76 -10.64 10.80
CA LEU A 334 13.84 -10.00 11.74
C LEU A 334 13.79 -10.71 13.10
N LEU A 335 14.17 -11.99 13.13
CA LEU A 335 14.40 -12.79 14.32
C LEU A 335 15.76 -13.50 14.23
N GLU A 336 16.38 -13.73 15.37
CA GLU A 336 17.61 -14.54 15.45
C GLU A 336 17.32 -15.99 15.01
N LYS A 337 18.24 -16.61 14.28
CA LYS A 337 18.07 -17.99 13.79
C LYS A 337 17.80 -18.99 14.91
N GLN A 338 18.42 -18.80 16.07
CA GLN A 338 18.19 -19.65 17.24
C GLN A 338 16.76 -19.52 17.76
N ALA A 339 16.20 -18.31 17.81
CA ALA A 339 14.82 -18.06 18.20
C ALA A 339 13.82 -18.72 17.23
N VAL A 340 14.08 -18.65 15.93
CA VAL A 340 13.25 -19.33 14.89
C VAL A 340 13.20 -20.83 15.15
N LEU A 341 14.35 -21.48 15.33
CA LEU A 341 14.43 -22.93 15.60
C LEU A 341 13.72 -23.32 16.90
N GLU A 342 13.82 -22.49 17.94
CA GLU A 342 13.16 -22.73 19.22
C GLU A 342 11.63 -22.60 19.15
N LEU A 343 11.13 -21.62 18.37
CA LEU A 343 9.71 -21.42 18.13
C LEU A 343 9.12 -22.53 17.25
N GLU A 344 9.83 -22.93 16.21
CA GLU A 344 9.44 -24.04 15.32
C GLU A 344 9.32 -25.35 16.11
N ASP A 345 10.36 -25.71 16.86
CA ASP A 345 10.40 -26.92 17.68
C ASP A 345 9.30 -26.93 18.77
N ALA A 346 9.04 -25.77 19.37
CA ALA A 346 7.93 -25.62 20.31
C ALA A 346 6.56 -25.73 19.65
N TYR A 347 6.39 -25.09 18.47
CA TYR A 347 5.14 -25.14 17.72
C TYR A 347 4.77 -26.56 17.32
N LEU A 348 5.68 -27.29 16.69
CA LEU A 348 5.45 -28.68 16.27
C LEU A 348 5.13 -29.56 17.46
N PHE A 349 5.84 -29.42 18.59
CA PHE A 349 5.57 -30.17 19.80
C PHE A 349 4.17 -29.87 20.36
N LEU A 350 3.83 -28.59 20.52
CA LEU A 350 2.53 -28.18 21.07
C LEU A 350 1.37 -28.60 20.17
N ARG A 351 1.54 -28.53 18.86
CA ARG A 351 0.53 -29.02 17.90
C ARG A 351 0.31 -30.52 18.02
N ARG A 352 1.39 -31.29 18.21
CA ARG A 352 1.28 -32.73 18.43
C ARG A 352 0.57 -33.06 19.75
N VAL A 353 0.83 -32.29 20.81
CA VAL A 353 0.08 -32.41 22.07
C VAL A 353 -1.40 -32.08 21.87
N GLU A 354 -1.73 -31.04 21.11
CA GLU A 354 -3.10 -30.66 20.74
C GLU A 354 -3.81 -31.81 20.01
N HIS A 355 -3.15 -32.47 19.04
CA HIS A 355 -3.69 -33.63 18.33
C HIS A 355 -3.95 -34.80 19.27
N ALA A 356 -3.04 -35.14 20.17
CA ALA A 356 -3.20 -36.20 21.13
C ALA A 356 -4.41 -35.97 22.06
N ILE A 357 -4.63 -34.73 22.50
CA ILE A 357 -5.80 -34.36 23.31
C ILE A 357 -7.10 -34.50 22.51
N GLN A 358 -7.14 -33.98 21.27
CA GLN A 358 -8.33 -34.01 20.43
C GLN A 358 -8.69 -35.43 19.95
N ALA A 359 -7.69 -36.25 19.72
CA ALA A 359 -7.87 -37.65 19.32
C ALA A 359 -8.57 -38.49 20.40
N LEU A 360 -8.52 -38.10 21.67
CA LEU A 360 -9.15 -38.91 22.77
C LEU A 360 -10.63 -39.19 22.47
N ASN A 361 -11.42 -38.14 22.17
CA ASN A 361 -12.87 -38.24 22.04
C ASN A 361 -13.46 -37.41 20.87
N ASP A 362 -12.67 -36.99 19.85
CA ASP A 362 -13.08 -36.06 18.79
C ASP A 362 -13.74 -34.80 19.35
N GLN A 363 -13.11 -34.20 20.39
CA GLN A 363 -13.60 -33.01 21.04
C GLN A 363 -12.69 -31.82 20.78
N GLN A 364 -13.30 -30.63 20.57
CA GLN A 364 -12.58 -29.39 20.43
C GLN A 364 -12.10 -28.86 21.78
N THR A 365 -11.08 -29.51 22.35
CA THR A 365 -10.46 -29.09 23.62
C THR A 365 -8.94 -29.01 23.49
N GLN A 366 -8.34 -28.09 24.26
CA GLN A 366 -6.89 -27.89 24.36
C GLN A 366 -6.43 -27.99 25.83
N LEU A 367 -7.34 -28.37 26.76
CA LEU A 367 -7.03 -28.54 28.15
C LEU A 367 -6.41 -29.91 28.40
N LEU A 368 -5.34 -29.94 29.19
CA LEU A 368 -4.76 -31.19 29.65
C LEU A 368 -5.76 -31.88 30.57
N PRO A 369 -6.02 -33.19 30.39
CA PRO A 369 -7.01 -33.90 31.18
C PRO A 369 -6.53 -34.09 32.64
N GLU A 370 -7.47 -34.09 33.55
CA GLU A 370 -7.21 -34.41 34.98
C GLU A 370 -7.24 -35.92 35.26
N GLU A 371 -7.98 -36.70 34.49
CA GLU A 371 -8.17 -38.13 34.65
C GLU A 371 -6.90 -38.93 34.32
N ALA A 372 -6.51 -39.84 35.23
CA ALA A 372 -5.27 -40.61 35.09
C ALA A 372 -5.25 -41.49 33.83
N ASP A 373 -6.39 -42.06 33.43
CA ASP A 373 -6.50 -42.88 32.21
C ASP A 373 -6.27 -42.06 30.96
N LEU A 374 -6.84 -40.87 30.87
CA LEU A 374 -6.64 -39.96 29.74
C LEU A 374 -5.22 -39.43 29.66
N ARG A 375 -4.60 -39.17 30.84
CA ARG A 375 -3.18 -38.80 30.92
C ARG A 375 -2.28 -39.90 30.39
N GLN A 376 -2.58 -41.16 30.74
CA GLN A 376 -1.82 -42.32 30.28
C GLN A 376 -1.93 -42.45 28.74
N ARG A 377 -3.10 -42.27 28.17
CA ARG A 377 -3.30 -42.29 26.71
C ARG A 377 -2.49 -41.21 25.99
N ILE A 378 -2.40 -40.03 26.54
CA ILE A 378 -1.58 -38.94 25.98
C ILE A 378 -0.10 -39.30 25.99
N ILE A 379 0.46 -39.73 27.11
CA ILE A 379 1.88 -40.08 27.19
C ILE A 379 2.24 -41.27 26.32
N ASP A 380 1.38 -42.24 26.20
CA ASP A 380 1.54 -43.40 25.29
C ASP A 380 1.60 -42.94 23.83
N THR A 381 0.70 -42.00 23.44
CA THR A 381 0.66 -41.42 22.08
C THR A 381 1.92 -40.62 21.76
N LEU A 382 2.37 -39.82 22.73
CA LEU A 382 3.53 -38.93 22.54
C LEU A 382 4.87 -39.66 22.74
N GLY A 383 4.84 -40.88 23.34
CA GLY A 383 6.02 -41.71 23.54
C GLY A 383 6.83 -41.38 24.80
N PHE A 384 6.18 -40.82 25.83
CA PHE A 384 6.81 -40.50 27.12
C PHE A 384 6.68 -41.70 28.09
N THR A 385 7.61 -41.76 29.05
CA THR A 385 7.62 -42.83 30.06
C THR A 385 6.74 -42.51 31.28
N SER A 386 6.55 -41.21 31.53
CA SER A 386 5.72 -40.73 32.64
C SER A 386 5.10 -39.37 32.38
N TRP A 387 4.00 -39.09 33.10
CA TRP A 387 3.36 -37.76 33.04
C TRP A 387 4.30 -36.62 33.48
N ASN A 388 5.13 -36.85 34.47
CA ASN A 388 6.07 -35.86 34.98
C ASN A 388 7.12 -35.51 33.92
N GLU A 389 7.67 -36.48 33.22
CA GLU A 389 8.61 -36.26 32.10
C GLU A 389 7.96 -35.44 30.99
N PHE A 390 6.71 -35.76 30.61
CA PHE A 390 5.97 -34.98 29.63
C PHE A 390 5.78 -33.55 30.09
N ILE A 391 5.35 -33.30 31.33
CA ILE A 391 5.15 -31.94 31.89
C ILE A 391 6.44 -31.17 31.94
N ASP A 392 7.58 -31.80 32.30
CA ASP A 392 8.88 -31.15 32.29
C ASP A 392 9.30 -30.67 30.88
N VAL A 393 9.08 -31.50 29.86
CA VAL A 393 9.35 -31.14 28.46
C VAL A 393 8.41 -30.02 28.00
N LEU A 394 7.11 -30.15 28.27
CA LEU A 394 6.11 -29.15 27.96
C LEU A 394 6.47 -27.79 28.55
N ASN A 395 6.83 -27.75 29.82
CA ASN A 395 7.20 -26.51 30.51
C ASN A 395 8.49 -25.89 29.96
N LYS A 396 9.49 -26.71 29.59
CA LYS A 396 10.70 -26.23 28.91
C LYS A 396 10.39 -25.56 27.57
N LYS A 397 9.52 -26.17 26.73
CA LYS A 397 9.10 -25.61 25.46
C LYS A 397 8.31 -24.31 25.66
N ARG A 398 7.34 -24.32 26.57
CA ARG A 398 6.56 -23.12 26.93
C ARG A 398 7.45 -21.98 27.44
N GLN A 399 8.46 -22.29 28.23
CA GLN A 399 9.39 -21.27 28.75
C GLN A 399 10.19 -20.59 27.63
N LYS A 400 10.62 -21.36 26.61
CA LYS A 400 11.30 -20.79 25.45
C LYS A 400 10.38 -19.82 24.70
N VAL A 401 9.14 -20.21 24.44
CA VAL A 401 8.15 -19.35 23.79
C VAL A 401 7.90 -18.07 24.61
N LYS A 402 7.74 -18.19 25.93
CA LYS A 402 7.56 -17.04 26.83
C LYS A 402 8.73 -16.05 26.75
N VAL A 403 9.97 -16.54 26.70
CA VAL A 403 11.15 -15.70 26.59
C VAL A 403 11.11 -14.91 25.29
N GLN A 404 10.89 -15.59 24.14
CA GLN A 404 10.83 -14.94 22.84
C GLN A 404 9.66 -13.94 22.75
N PHE A 405 8.50 -14.33 23.25
CA PHE A 405 7.32 -13.48 23.30
C PHE A 405 7.53 -12.23 24.19
N LYS A 406 8.21 -12.42 25.33
CA LYS A 406 8.56 -11.32 26.23
C LYS A 406 9.56 -10.37 25.59
N GLN A 407 10.61 -10.88 24.96
CA GLN A 407 11.60 -10.08 24.23
C GLN A 407 10.94 -9.25 23.15
N LEU A 408 10.08 -9.82 22.31
CA LEU A 408 9.37 -9.06 21.28
C LEU A 408 8.57 -7.87 21.83
N ILE A 409 8.08 -7.97 23.06
CA ILE A 409 7.24 -6.94 23.69
C ILE A 409 8.06 -5.98 24.57
N GLU A 410 9.16 -6.45 25.17
CA GLU A 410 10.01 -5.70 26.12
C GLU A 410 11.29 -5.11 25.49
N ASP A 411 11.75 -5.61 24.34
CA ASP A 411 12.97 -5.10 23.65
C ASP A 411 12.88 -3.65 23.19
N THR A 412 11.80 -2.99 23.48
CA THR A 412 11.58 -1.57 23.25
C THR A 412 11.61 -0.70 24.50
N SER A 413 12.06 -1.18 25.64
CA SER A 413 12.11 -0.35 26.83
C SER A 413 13.51 -0.30 27.49
N SER A 414 14.34 0.64 27.08
CA SER A 414 14.78 1.79 27.92
C SER A 414 15.45 1.55 29.26
N ASN A 415 16.16 0.45 29.56
CA ASN A 415 16.94 0.44 30.79
C ASN A 415 18.38 0.95 30.62
N ALA A 416 18.98 0.85 29.44
CA ALA A 416 20.35 1.30 29.21
C ALA A 416 20.50 2.82 28.99
N ALA A 417 19.53 3.48 28.36
CA ALA A 417 19.62 4.92 28.10
C ALA A 417 19.33 5.78 29.34
N THR A 418 18.62 5.24 30.32
CA THR A 418 18.27 5.97 31.55
C THR A 418 19.42 5.97 32.59
N GLU A 419 20.30 4.99 32.54
CA GLU A 419 21.44 4.90 33.44
C GLU A 419 22.56 5.91 33.13
N ASN A 420 22.67 6.38 31.88
CA ASN A 420 23.71 7.33 31.42
C ASN A 420 23.20 8.75 31.17
N PHE A 421 21.95 9.06 31.51
CA PHE A 421 21.32 10.32 31.14
C PHE A 421 22.07 11.56 31.58
N GLY A 422 22.62 11.58 32.81
CA GLY A 422 23.40 12.70 33.31
C GLY A 422 24.70 12.98 32.54
N GLN A 423 25.33 11.96 31.97
CA GLN A 423 26.50 12.12 31.09
C GLN A 423 26.10 12.67 29.72
N LEU A 424 24.96 12.22 29.16
CA LEU A 424 24.44 12.71 27.89
C LEU A 424 24.04 14.19 27.97
N GLU A 425 23.41 14.62 29.05
CA GLU A 425 23.10 16.05 29.29
C GLU A 425 24.36 16.90 29.38
N GLN A 426 25.38 16.43 30.08
CA GLN A 426 26.66 17.15 30.20
C GLN A 426 27.35 17.27 28.83
N GLN A 427 27.37 16.20 28.03
CA GLN A 427 27.94 16.23 26.69
C GLN A 427 27.16 17.18 25.76
N LEU A 428 25.81 17.20 25.88
CA LEU A 428 24.97 18.11 25.13
C LEU A 428 25.26 19.57 25.51
N ASP A 429 25.39 19.87 26.79
CA ASP A 429 25.73 21.21 27.27
C ASP A 429 27.09 21.71 26.80
N GLU A 430 28.06 20.83 26.55
CA GLU A 430 29.36 21.21 26.00
C GLU A 430 29.30 21.61 24.52
N VAL A 431 28.33 21.11 23.78
CA VAL A 431 28.19 21.32 22.31
C VAL A 431 27.24 22.45 21.97
N LEU A 432 26.29 22.80 22.88
CA LEU A 432 25.24 23.79 22.61
C LEU A 432 25.67 25.21 23.03
N ASP A 433 25.23 26.19 22.26
CA ASP A 433 25.32 27.61 22.64
C ASP A 433 24.23 28.00 23.68
N ASP A 434 24.33 29.21 24.21
CA ASP A 434 23.37 29.70 25.22
C ASP A 434 21.94 29.81 24.70
N ASN A 435 21.76 30.04 23.40
CA ASN A 435 20.43 30.12 22.77
C ASN A 435 19.75 28.75 22.72
N ALA A 436 20.47 27.72 22.33
CA ALA A 436 19.95 26.34 22.29
C ALA A 436 19.66 25.81 23.69
N LYS A 437 20.49 26.16 24.69
CA LYS A 437 20.26 25.81 26.10
C LYS A 437 18.99 26.49 26.66
N ASN A 438 18.80 27.76 26.35
CA ASN A 438 17.60 28.48 26.73
C ASN A 438 16.34 27.88 26.11
N LEU A 439 16.38 27.46 24.86
CA LEU A 439 15.28 26.78 24.19
C LEU A 439 14.88 25.48 24.89
N ILE A 440 15.85 24.64 25.30
CA ILE A 440 15.58 23.43 26.08
C ILE A 440 14.97 23.79 27.43
N HIS A 441 15.51 24.80 28.11
CA HIS A 441 14.99 25.24 29.40
C HIS A 441 13.54 25.75 29.27
N GLU A 442 13.25 26.57 28.26
CA GLU A 442 11.90 27.06 27.97
C GLU A 442 10.93 25.92 27.65
N PHE A 443 11.37 24.92 26.88
CA PHE A 443 10.58 23.73 26.58
C PHE A 443 10.16 22.98 27.85
N TRP A 444 11.12 22.67 28.76
CA TRP A 444 10.85 21.90 29.96
C TRP A 444 10.07 22.66 31.03
N HIS A 445 10.16 24.00 31.07
CA HIS A 445 9.50 24.84 32.06
C HIS A 445 8.28 25.59 31.51
N GLY A 446 8.02 25.47 30.21
CA GLY A 446 6.98 26.17 29.48
C GLY A 446 5.55 25.74 29.84
N HIS A 447 4.58 26.59 29.46
CA HIS A 447 3.16 26.33 29.68
C HIS A 447 2.62 25.11 28.89
N ALA A 448 3.24 24.77 27.77
CA ALA A 448 2.82 23.67 26.93
C ALA A 448 2.94 22.32 27.65
N LEU A 449 4.04 22.09 28.34
CA LEU A 449 4.30 20.87 29.09
C LEU A 449 3.38 20.74 30.33
N LYS A 450 3.10 21.86 31.00
CA LYS A 450 2.21 21.88 32.20
C LYS A 450 0.75 21.48 31.88
N LYS A 451 0.35 21.56 30.61
CA LYS A 451 -0.99 21.18 30.13
C LYS A 451 -1.07 19.75 29.61
N LEU A 452 0.03 19.01 29.59
CA LEU A 452 0.05 17.63 29.14
C LEU A 452 -0.49 16.67 30.21
N PRO A 453 -1.16 15.58 29.79
CA PRO A 453 -1.48 14.46 30.67
C PRO A 453 -0.21 13.83 31.26
N SER A 454 -0.28 13.30 32.47
CA SER A 454 0.88 12.73 33.17
C SER A 454 1.57 11.58 32.39
N ASN A 455 0.79 10.78 31.67
CA ASN A 455 1.30 9.71 30.82
C ASN A 455 2.11 10.25 29.60
N ALA A 456 1.69 11.39 29.03
CA ALA A 456 2.39 12.03 27.93
C ALA A 456 3.75 12.61 28.39
N VAL A 457 3.76 13.24 29.56
CA VAL A 457 5.00 13.75 30.20
C VAL A 457 5.96 12.60 30.48
N GLN A 458 5.47 11.46 30.99
CA GLN A 458 6.30 10.30 31.26
C GLN A 458 6.91 9.73 29.97
N ARG A 459 6.12 9.60 28.89
CA ARG A 459 6.63 9.15 27.58
C ARG A 459 7.66 10.11 26.99
N LEU A 460 7.44 11.41 27.13
CA LEU A 460 8.41 12.41 26.69
C LEU A 460 9.73 12.29 27.46
N LYS A 461 9.68 12.07 28.76
CA LYS A 461 10.87 11.84 29.59
C LYS A 461 11.63 10.56 29.17
N THR A 462 10.92 9.52 28.79
CA THR A 462 11.52 8.30 28.27
C THR A 462 12.14 8.52 26.88
N PHE A 463 11.52 9.32 26.02
CA PHE A 463 11.99 9.65 24.67
C PHE A 463 13.24 10.53 24.67
N TRP A 464 13.34 11.46 25.60
CA TRP A 464 14.34 12.53 25.62
C TRP A 464 15.81 12.01 25.62
N PRO A 465 16.21 11.01 26.43
CA PRO A 465 17.55 10.42 26.36
C PRO A 465 17.91 9.85 24.99
N HIS A 466 16.98 9.16 24.34
CA HIS A 466 17.18 8.61 23.00
C HIS A 466 17.38 9.69 21.95
N LEU A 467 16.61 10.78 22.05
CA LEU A 467 16.76 11.94 21.18
C LEU A 467 18.14 12.57 21.35
N ILE A 468 18.60 12.82 22.60
CA ILE A 468 19.90 13.41 22.89
C ILE A 468 21.01 12.52 22.34
N GLU A 469 20.93 11.21 22.59
CA GLU A 469 21.91 10.26 22.07
C GLU A 469 22.02 10.35 20.53
N ALA A 470 20.89 10.36 19.83
CA ALA A 470 20.87 10.46 18.37
C ALA A 470 21.40 11.82 17.87
N ILE A 471 21.08 12.91 18.55
CA ILE A 471 21.56 14.25 18.22
C ILE A 471 23.08 14.36 18.39
N LEU A 472 23.63 13.84 19.50
CA LEU A 472 25.07 13.85 19.76
C LEU A 472 25.88 13.02 18.76
N GLN A 473 25.26 12.01 18.13
CA GLN A 473 25.86 11.20 17.07
C GLN A 473 25.82 11.89 15.70
N SER A 474 25.10 13.01 15.54
CA SER A 474 25.00 13.73 14.29
C SER A 474 26.22 14.66 14.06
N GLU A 475 26.48 15.00 12.78
CA GLU A 475 27.56 15.92 12.40
C GLU A 475 27.33 17.36 12.91
N GLN A 476 26.07 17.75 13.12
CA GLN A 476 25.69 19.11 13.53
C GLN A 476 24.62 19.07 14.65
N PRO A 477 25.02 18.73 15.89
CA PRO A 477 24.07 18.50 17.00
C PRO A 477 23.17 19.71 17.29
N GLN A 478 23.74 20.90 17.33
CA GLN A 478 22.97 22.12 17.60
C GLN A 478 21.93 22.41 16.50
N THR A 479 22.30 22.27 15.23
CA THR A 479 21.39 22.47 14.11
C THR A 479 20.25 21.46 14.14
N ALA A 480 20.55 20.19 14.39
CA ALA A 480 19.55 19.14 14.52
C ALA A 480 18.57 19.44 15.66
N LEU A 481 19.06 19.80 16.83
CA LEU A 481 18.24 20.16 17.99
C LEU A 481 17.29 21.31 17.67
N LEU A 482 17.82 22.44 17.18
CA LEU A 482 17.01 23.63 16.89
C LEU A 482 15.89 23.38 15.88
N ARG A 483 16.14 22.49 14.90
CA ARG A 483 15.14 22.15 13.86
C ARG A 483 14.16 21.09 14.33
N LEU A 484 14.53 20.21 15.26
CA LEU A 484 13.64 19.17 15.79
C LEU A 484 12.75 19.64 16.93
N MET A 485 13.12 20.64 17.68
CA MET A 485 12.33 21.13 18.81
C MET A 485 10.88 21.49 18.44
N PRO A 486 10.62 22.28 17.35
CA PRO A 486 9.25 22.55 16.94
C PRO A 486 8.45 21.29 16.58
N LEU A 487 9.09 20.30 15.94
CA LEU A 487 8.46 19.03 15.63
C LEU A 487 8.06 18.28 16.91
N ILE A 488 8.94 18.20 17.88
CA ILE A 488 8.69 17.54 19.17
C ILE A 488 7.51 18.24 19.87
N GLU A 489 7.46 19.56 19.90
CA GLU A 489 6.35 20.32 20.46
C GLU A 489 5.01 20.00 19.74
N SER A 490 5.03 19.83 18.42
CA SER A 490 3.84 19.51 17.63
C SER A 490 3.29 18.10 17.92
N VAL A 491 4.16 17.14 18.25
CA VAL A 491 3.80 15.73 18.44
C VAL A 491 3.68 15.31 19.91
N MET A 492 4.16 16.10 20.88
CA MET A 492 4.21 15.71 22.29
C MET A 492 2.82 15.36 22.89
N ARG A 493 1.73 15.88 22.33
CA ARG A 493 0.35 15.53 22.71
C ARG A 493 -0.11 14.21 22.09
N ARG A 494 0.50 13.80 21.00
CA ARG A 494 0.22 12.56 20.27
C ARG A 494 1.28 11.53 20.61
N THR A 495 1.19 10.97 21.81
CA THR A 495 2.20 10.11 22.42
C THR A 495 2.59 8.89 21.57
N VAL A 496 1.76 8.52 20.57
CA VAL A 496 2.07 7.46 19.61
C VAL A 496 3.36 7.74 18.84
N TYR A 497 3.56 8.97 18.35
CA TYR A 497 4.78 9.33 17.61
C TYR A 497 6.05 9.22 18.46
N LEU A 498 5.97 9.61 19.74
CA LEU A 498 7.11 9.46 20.65
C LEU A 498 7.49 7.99 20.85
N VAL A 499 6.48 7.13 21.02
CA VAL A 499 6.70 5.67 21.16
C VAL A 499 7.34 5.11 19.90
N MET A 500 6.82 5.47 18.73
CA MET A 500 7.36 5.03 17.43
C MET A 500 8.83 5.40 17.26
N LEU A 501 9.21 6.62 17.64
CA LEU A 501 10.59 7.11 17.57
C LEU A 501 11.50 6.44 18.60
N ILE A 502 11.01 6.06 19.79
CA ILE A 502 11.75 5.26 20.77
C ILE A 502 12.00 3.85 20.24
N GLU A 503 10.97 3.21 19.69
CA GLU A 503 11.01 1.82 19.24
C GLU A 503 11.86 1.62 17.98
N SER A 504 12.02 2.67 17.17
CA SER A 504 12.83 2.63 15.94
C SER A 504 14.06 3.52 16.02
N LYS A 505 15.14 3.03 16.64
CA LYS A 505 16.44 3.76 16.70
C LYS A 505 16.93 4.19 15.32
N GLY A 506 16.77 3.35 14.29
CA GLY A 506 17.15 3.68 12.93
C GLY A 506 16.31 4.81 12.34
N ALA A 507 15.01 4.88 12.63
CA ALA A 507 14.14 5.97 12.18
C ALA A 507 14.49 7.29 12.90
N LEU A 508 14.78 7.26 14.18
CA LEU A 508 15.21 8.44 14.94
C LEU A 508 16.54 8.99 14.41
N GLN A 509 17.53 8.13 14.15
CA GLN A 509 18.81 8.54 13.56
C GLN A 509 18.61 9.15 12.17
N ARG A 510 17.75 8.57 11.31
CA ARG A 510 17.42 9.14 10.01
C ARG A 510 16.75 10.51 10.14
N LEU A 511 15.80 10.66 11.07
CA LEU A 511 15.13 11.93 11.34
C LEU A 511 16.13 13.00 11.76
N VAL A 512 17.06 12.68 12.65
CA VAL A 512 18.14 13.58 13.06
C VAL A 512 19.04 13.95 11.88
N LYS A 513 19.46 12.96 11.07
CA LYS A 513 20.26 13.22 9.85
C LYS A 513 19.55 14.15 8.89
N MET A 514 18.27 13.95 8.64
CA MET A 514 17.49 14.85 7.78
C MET A 514 17.34 16.24 8.37
N ALA A 515 17.19 16.35 9.68
CA ALA A 515 17.13 17.64 10.36
C ALA A 515 18.43 18.45 10.18
N THR A 516 19.59 17.80 10.07
CA THR A 516 20.85 18.50 9.78
C THR A 516 20.92 19.04 8.35
N VAL A 517 20.33 18.34 7.39
CA VAL A 517 20.45 18.67 5.95
C VAL A 517 19.32 19.56 5.45
N SER A 518 18.07 19.24 5.80
CA SER A 518 16.89 19.88 5.23
C SER A 518 15.96 20.50 6.28
N PRO A 519 15.96 21.82 6.45
CA PRO A 519 14.94 22.52 7.24
C PRO A 519 13.55 22.34 6.67
N TRP A 520 13.40 22.27 5.35
CA TRP A 520 12.11 22.05 4.69
C TRP A 520 11.42 20.78 5.16
N ILE A 521 12.15 19.66 5.29
CA ILE A 521 11.59 18.39 5.78
C ILE A 521 11.09 18.54 7.23
N CYS A 522 11.85 19.23 8.08
CA CYS A 522 11.44 19.46 9.47
C CYS A 522 10.18 20.33 9.56
N GLU A 523 10.09 21.37 8.73
CA GLU A 523 8.92 22.26 8.68
C GLU A 523 7.67 21.50 8.18
N GLU A 524 7.77 20.70 7.12
CA GLU A 524 6.66 19.87 6.63
C GLU A 524 6.17 18.87 7.69
N LEU A 525 7.09 18.18 8.37
CA LEU A 525 6.75 17.25 9.47
C LEU A 525 6.15 17.98 10.67
N THR A 526 6.62 19.19 10.99
CA THR A 526 6.09 20.00 12.09
C THR A 526 4.67 20.47 11.80
N GLN A 527 4.44 20.93 10.58
CA GLN A 527 3.13 21.44 10.14
C GLN A 527 2.13 20.31 9.94
N TYR A 528 2.59 19.14 9.46
CA TYR A 528 1.76 17.97 9.15
C TYR A 528 2.30 16.71 9.83
N PRO A 529 2.15 16.57 11.16
CA PRO A 529 2.72 15.43 11.91
C PRO A 529 2.24 14.05 11.44
N VAL A 530 1.09 13.98 10.77
CA VAL A 530 0.59 12.73 10.16
C VAL A 530 1.56 12.12 9.14
N LEU A 531 2.43 12.94 8.54
CA LEU A 531 3.47 12.49 7.61
C LEU A 531 4.59 11.67 8.30
N LEU A 532 4.71 11.75 9.64
CA LEU A 532 5.64 10.91 10.38
C LEU A 532 5.31 9.42 10.25
N ASP A 533 4.04 9.06 10.12
CA ASP A 533 3.63 7.66 9.93
C ASP A 533 4.30 7.02 8.70
N GLU A 534 4.32 7.77 7.60
CA GLU A 534 4.96 7.33 6.36
C GLU A 534 6.48 7.41 6.45
N PHE A 535 6.99 8.51 6.97
CA PHE A 535 8.43 8.75 7.14
C PHE A 535 9.13 7.64 7.93
N LEU A 536 8.51 7.11 8.97
CA LEU A 536 9.07 6.07 9.82
C LEU A 536 9.08 4.69 9.16
N SER A 537 8.22 4.47 8.18
CA SER A 537 8.07 3.21 7.45
C SER A 537 8.86 3.11 6.15
N MET A 538 9.53 4.19 5.72
CA MET A 538 10.16 4.28 4.40
C MET A 538 11.37 3.36 4.23
N ASP A 539 11.28 2.50 3.21
CA ASP A 539 12.42 2.15 2.37
C ASP A 539 12.56 3.30 1.38
N PHE A 540 13.67 4.06 1.44
CA PHE A 540 13.86 5.31 0.67
C PHE A 540 13.98 5.10 -0.85
N GLU A 541 13.17 4.22 -1.41
CA GLU A 541 13.03 4.03 -2.85
C GLU A 541 12.08 5.09 -3.43
N LEU A 542 12.44 5.59 -4.61
CA LEU A 542 11.56 6.50 -5.34
C LEU A 542 10.26 5.77 -5.71
N PRO A 543 9.08 6.39 -5.48
CA PRO A 543 7.81 5.75 -5.78
C PRO A 543 7.63 5.51 -7.29
N LYS A 544 7.09 4.36 -7.66
CA LYS A 544 6.78 4.05 -9.05
C LYS A 544 5.39 4.57 -9.41
N ARG A 545 5.20 5.03 -10.64
CA ARG A 545 3.92 5.58 -11.12
C ARG A 545 2.73 4.68 -10.84
N LYS A 546 2.84 3.38 -11.15
CA LYS A 546 1.75 2.41 -10.92
C LYS A 546 1.34 2.32 -9.45
N ASP A 547 2.33 2.33 -8.54
CA ASP A 547 2.07 2.26 -7.11
C ASP A 547 1.39 3.53 -6.59
N LEU A 548 1.75 4.69 -7.17
CA LEU A 548 1.10 5.97 -6.89
C LEU A 548 -0.38 5.96 -7.33
N GLU A 549 -0.64 5.49 -8.57
CA GLU A 549 -2.00 5.38 -9.13
C GLU A 549 -2.88 4.45 -8.28
N ASP A 550 -2.38 3.26 -7.95
CA ASP A 550 -3.11 2.27 -7.14
C ASP A 550 -3.37 2.79 -5.72
N SER A 551 -2.37 3.41 -5.09
CA SER A 551 -2.49 3.96 -3.73
C SER A 551 -3.54 5.06 -3.66
N LEU A 552 -3.47 6.05 -4.57
CA LEU A 552 -4.42 7.17 -4.58
C LEU A 552 -5.84 6.70 -4.91
N ARG A 553 -6.00 5.80 -5.88
CA ARG A 553 -7.28 5.20 -6.23
C ARG A 553 -7.93 4.53 -5.02
N GLN A 554 -7.19 3.71 -4.28
CA GLN A 554 -7.69 3.02 -3.10
C GLN A 554 -8.09 3.99 -1.98
N GLN A 555 -7.33 5.07 -1.78
CA GLN A 555 -7.68 6.08 -0.78
C GLN A 555 -8.97 6.82 -1.15
N LEU A 556 -9.16 7.16 -2.43
CA LEU A 556 -10.36 7.86 -2.91
C LEU A 556 -11.61 6.97 -2.95
N LEU A 557 -11.47 5.66 -3.22
CA LEU A 557 -12.59 4.69 -3.17
C LEU A 557 -13.25 4.61 -1.78
N ARG A 558 -12.52 4.98 -0.73
CA ARG A 558 -13.05 5.00 0.66
C ARG A 558 -13.96 6.17 0.95
N ILE A 559 -14.07 7.13 0.02
CA ILE A 559 -14.76 8.40 0.24
C ILE A 559 -15.93 8.51 -0.74
N GLU A 560 -17.10 8.86 -0.23
CA GLU A 560 -18.27 9.10 -1.09
C GLU A 560 -18.07 10.37 -1.94
N ILE A 561 -18.65 10.39 -3.15
CA ILE A 561 -18.49 11.48 -4.12
C ILE A 561 -18.93 12.85 -3.54
N ASP A 562 -19.85 12.85 -2.60
CA ASP A 562 -20.40 14.08 -2.00
C ASP A 562 -19.52 14.61 -0.85
N GLN A 563 -18.55 13.82 -0.37
CA GLN A 563 -17.61 14.21 0.71
C GLN A 563 -16.39 14.93 0.13
N VAL A 564 -16.63 16.13 -0.40
CA VAL A 564 -15.60 16.92 -1.11
C VAL A 564 -14.41 17.28 -0.22
N GLU A 565 -14.62 17.57 1.06
CA GLU A 565 -13.55 17.94 2.01
C GLU A 565 -12.60 16.75 2.24
N ASP A 566 -13.13 15.54 2.37
CA ASP A 566 -12.32 14.33 2.55
C ASP A 566 -11.54 13.98 1.28
N GLN A 567 -12.14 14.14 0.10
CA GLN A 567 -11.45 14.00 -1.19
C GLN A 567 -10.27 14.98 -1.29
N MET A 568 -10.51 16.25 -0.95
CA MET A 568 -9.47 17.27 -0.93
C MET A 568 -8.36 16.94 0.05
N ARG A 569 -8.70 16.43 1.23
CA ARG A 569 -7.73 16.01 2.25
C ARG A 569 -6.85 14.88 1.75
N VAL A 570 -7.45 13.84 1.16
CA VAL A 570 -6.70 12.70 0.60
C VAL A 570 -5.73 13.15 -0.50
N LEU A 571 -6.18 13.97 -1.45
CA LEU A 571 -5.30 14.48 -2.51
C LEU A 571 -4.09 15.25 -1.96
N ARG A 572 -4.30 16.07 -0.92
CA ARG A 572 -3.21 16.85 -0.29
C ARG A 572 -2.23 15.98 0.47
N LEU A 573 -2.74 15.08 1.30
CA LEU A 573 -1.89 14.16 2.08
C LEU A 573 -1.12 13.22 1.16
N PHE A 574 -1.77 12.69 0.12
CA PHE A 574 -1.11 11.86 -0.90
C PHE A 574 0.08 12.61 -1.55
N LYS A 575 -0.16 13.84 -2.02
CA LYS A 575 0.92 14.66 -2.61
C LYS A 575 2.05 14.92 -1.62
N LYS A 576 1.71 15.37 -0.41
CA LYS A 576 2.72 15.74 0.61
C LYS A 576 3.56 14.54 1.03
N SER A 577 2.93 13.41 1.30
CA SER A 577 3.58 12.18 1.69
C SER A 577 4.56 11.71 0.62
N ASN A 578 4.12 11.61 -0.63
CA ASN A 578 4.98 11.13 -1.70
C ASN A 578 6.11 12.13 -2.05
N VAL A 579 5.85 13.44 -1.99
CA VAL A 579 6.91 14.46 -2.16
C VAL A 579 7.92 14.38 -1.01
N LEU A 580 7.47 14.13 0.23
CA LEU A 580 8.37 13.91 1.37
C LEU A 580 9.23 12.65 1.18
N THR A 581 8.65 11.56 0.66
CA THR A 581 9.40 10.34 0.31
C THR A 581 10.49 10.64 -0.71
N VAL A 582 10.17 11.37 -1.77
CA VAL A 582 11.14 11.78 -2.79
C VAL A 582 12.24 12.66 -2.19
N ALA A 583 11.87 13.63 -1.34
CA ALA A 583 12.84 14.51 -0.69
C ALA A 583 13.77 13.74 0.25
N ALA A 584 13.24 12.77 0.99
CA ALA A 584 14.01 11.92 1.86
C ALA A 584 14.98 11.01 1.07
N SER A 585 14.53 10.46 -0.06
CA SER A 585 15.37 9.70 -0.99
C SER A 585 16.48 10.55 -1.60
N ASP A 586 16.16 11.76 -2.02
CA ASP A 586 17.12 12.72 -2.59
C ASP A 586 18.23 13.07 -1.59
N VAL A 587 17.85 13.36 -0.34
CA VAL A 587 18.79 13.75 0.73
C VAL A 587 19.63 12.57 1.25
N LEU A 588 19.06 11.36 1.38
CA LEU A 588 19.73 10.22 2.03
C LEU A 588 20.38 9.24 1.07
N ALA A 589 19.77 9.03 -0.10
CA ALA A 589 20.21 8.02 -1.06
C ALA A 589 20.98 8.62 -2.26
N GLU A 590 21.16 9.96 -2.31
CA GLU A 590 21.80 10.67 -3.43
C GLU A 590 21.23 10.24 -4.79
N SER A 591 19.92 10.22 -4.88
CA SER A 591 19.21 9.78 -6.09
C SER A 591 19.54 10.69 -7.27
N PRO A 592 19.74 10.16 -8.50
CA PRO A 592 20.00 10.98 -9.67
C PRO A 592 18.89 12.02 -9.90
N LEU A 593 19.26 13.28 -10.14
CA LEU A 593 18.33 14.42 -10.31
C LEU A 593 17.17 14.13 -11.26
N MET A 594 17.44 13.48 -12.40
CA MET A 594 16.40 13.16 -13.38
C MET A 594 15.36 12.20 -12.81
N LYS A 595 15.78 11.22 -12.02
CA LYS A 595 14.86 10.29 -11.34
C LYS A 595 14.01 10.98 -10.28
N VAL A 596 14.58 11.94 -9.57
CA VAL A 596 13.84 12.78 -8.61
C VAL A 596 12.78 13.61 -9.34
N SER A 597 13.15 14.24 -10.47
CA SER A 597 12.22 15.00 -11.31
C SER A 597 11.13 14.14 -11.95
N ASP A 598 11.47 12.93 -12.43
CA ASP A 598 10.50 11.94 -12.91
C ASP A 598 9.46 11.63 -11.82
N ALA A 599 9.93 11.30 -10.61
CA ALA A 599 9.04 10.93 -9.49
C ALA A 599 8.14 12.10 -9.06
N LEU A 600 8.68 13.32 -8.98
CA LEU A 600 7.88 14.52 -8.66
C LEU A 600 6.83 14.81 -9.75
N THR A 601 7.18 14.56 -11.03
CA THR A 601 6.25 14.73 -12.15
C THR A 601 5.16 13.64 -12.13
N ASP A 602 5.52 12.39 -11.85
CA ASP A 602 4.56 11.30 -11.71
C ASP A 602 3.55 11.57 -10.59
N ILE A 603 3.99 12.08 -9.43
CA ILE A 603 3.10 12.48 -8.33
C ILE A 603 2.11 13.56 -8.79
N ALA A 604 2.58 14.55 -9.55
CA ALA A 604 1.73 15.61 -10.06
C ALA A 604 0.72 15.08 -11.08
N GLU A 605 1.15 14.28 -12.04
CA GLU A 605 0.27 13.70 -13.06
C GLU A 605 -0.80 12.77 -12.48
N VAL A 606 -0.43 11.92 -11.54
CA VAL A 606 -1.38 11.05 -10.83
C VAL A 606 -2.40 11.88 -10.05
N SER A 607 -1.95 12.95 -9.38
CA SER A 607 -2.85 13.88 -8.67
C SER A 607 -3.78 14.61 -9.62
N VAL A 608 -3.27 15.10 -10.76
CA VAL A 608 -4.05 15.79 -11.80
C VAL A 608 -5.10 14.86 -12.41
N ASN A 609 -4.72 13.62 -12.77
CA ASN A 609 -5.63 12.66 -13.36
C ASN A 609 -6.74 12.23 -12.38
N ALA A 610 -6.40 11.97 -11.12
CA ALA A 610 -7.37 11.66 -10.08
C ALA A 610 -8.33 12.84 -9.85
N THR A 611 -7.83 14.07 -9.80
CA THR A 611 -8.64 15.27 -9.63
C THR A 611 -9.57 15.50 -10.82
N LEU A 612 -9.10 15.27 -12.06
CA LEU A 612 -9.94 15.33 -13.26
C LEU A 612 -11.08 14.32 -13.18
N ASN A 613 -10.81 13.08 -12.78
CA ASN A 613 -11.82 12.04 -12.60
C ASN A 613 -12.89 12.45 -11.58
N LEU A 614 -12.48 12.98 -10.43
CA LEU A 614 -13.39 13.46 -9.38
C LEU A 614 -14.23 14.65 -9.85
N ALA A 615 -13.61 15.62 -10.53
CA ALA A 615 -14.31 16.80 -11.06
C ALA A 615 -15.34 16.39 -12.12
N TYR A 616 -14.94 15.56 -13.07
CA TYR A 616 -15.82 15.04 -14.12
C TYR A 616 -17.00 14.25 -13.55
N GLN A 617 -16.72 13.33 -12.66
CA GLN A 617 -17.74 12.50 -11.98
C GLN A 617 -18.75 13.36 -11.18
N THR A 618 -18.26 14.37 -10.47
CA THR A 618 -19.10 15.28 -9.69
C THR A 618 -20.06 16.07 -10.58
N VAL A 619 -19.58 16.56 -11.72
CA VAL A 619 -20.40 17.32 -12.68
C VAL A 619 -21.37 16.40 -13.39
N ALA A 620 -20.90 15.21 -13.84
CA ALA A 620 -21.74 14.22 -14.52
C ALA A 620 -22.86 13.66 -13.63
N LYS A 621 -22.60 13.42 -12.34
CA LYS A 621 -23.63 13.00 -11.37
C LYS A 621 -24.79 14.00 -11.29
N ARG A 622 -24.52 15.29 -11.46
CA ARG A 622 -25.53 16.36 -11.36
C ARG A 622 -26.24 16.66 -12.67
N HIS A 623 -25.49 16.61 -13.79
CA HIS A 623 -25.96 17.14 -15.09
C HIS A 623 -26.09 16.07 -16.16
N GLY A 624 -25.70 14.81 -15.90
CA GLY A 624 -25.60 13.76 -16.91
C GLY A 624 -24.33 13.89 -17.74
N TYR A 625 -24.20 13.08 -18.77
CA TYR A 625 -23.05 13.02 -19.65
C TYR A 625 -23.29 13.82 -20.92
N PRO A 626 -22.27 14.57 -21.41
CA PRO A 626 -22.31 15.26 -22.68
C PRO A 626 -22.10 14.30 -23.85
N LYS A 627 -22.23 14.83 -25.08
CA LYS A 627 -21.81 14.18 -26.33
C LYS A 627 -20.56 14.86 -26.87
N ASP A 628 -19.75 14.09 -27.59
CA ASP A 628 -18.64 14.65 -28.35
C ASP A 628 -19.10 15.24 -29.70
N VAL A 629 -18.18 15.85 -30.45
CA VAL A 629 -18.47 16.46 -31.76
C VAL A 629 -18.91 15.44 -32.80
N GLU A 630 -18.71 14.14 -32.59
CA GLU A 630 -19.15 13.05 -33.48
C GLU A 630 -20.51 12.49 -33.01
N GLY A 631 -21.10 13.04 -31.95
CA GLY A 631 -22.40 12.64 -31.39
C GLY A 631 -22.31 11.45 -30.45
N LYS A 632 -21.12 10.93 -30.12
CA LYS A 632 -20.91 9.84 -29.21
C LYS A 632 -21.11 10.31 -27.77
N ARG A 633 -21.87 9.56 -26.97
CA ARG A 633 -22.08 9.82 -25.55
C ARG A 633 -20.79 9.62 -24.79
N CYS A 634 -20.42 10.59 -23.97
CA CYS A 634 -19.28 10.49 -23.04
C CYS A 634 -19.62 9.60 -21.83
N SER A 635 -18.58 9.19 -21.10
CA SER A 635 -18.65 8.38 -19.87
C SER A 635 -17.46 8.69 -18.97
N LEU A 636 -17.31 7.96 -17.86
CA LEU A 636 -16.10 8.07 -17.02
C LEU A 636 -14.85 7.52 -17.71
N ASP A 637 -15.01 6.55 -18.61
CA ASP A 637 -13.90 5.96 -19.37
C ASP A 637 -13.60 6.73 -20.68
N TYR A 638 -14.58 7.50 -21.17
CA TYR A 638 -14.45 8.33 -22.36
C TYR A 638 -14.97 9.73 -22.09
N LYS A 639 -14.08 10.64 -21.71
CA LYS A 639 -14.41 11.98 -21.21
C LYS A 639 -14.48 13.06 -22.28
N ALA A 640 -13.80 12.83 -23.40
CA ALA A 640 -13.55 13.85 -24.45
C ALA A 640 -12.98 15.16 -23.85
N PHE A 641 -12.13 15.05 -22.84
CA PHE A 641 -11.50 16.14 -22.09
C PHE A 641 -10.05 15.80 -21.78
N ALA A 642 -9.14 16.75 -21.92
CA ALA A 642 -7.72 16.58 -21.66
C ALA A 642 -7.13 17.76 -20.87
N VAL A 643 -6.10 17.48 -20.09
CA VAL A 643 -5.28 18.46 -19.38
C VAL A 643 -3.89 18.43 -20.00
N ILE A 644 -3.46 19.57 -20.46
CA ILE A 644 -2.14 19.76 -21.09
C ILE A 644 -1.24 20.46 -20.09
N GLY A 645 -0.13 19.83 -19.74
CA GLY A 645 0.92 20.42 -18.92
C GLY A 645 1.93 21.16 -19.78
N TYR A 646 2.28 22.34 -19.35
CA TYR A 646 3.31 23.21 -19.95
C TYR A 646 4.50 23.35 -18.97
N GLY A 647 5.50 24.07 -19.39
CA GLY A 647 6.63 24.43 -18.52
C GLY A 647 7.34 23.23 -17.91
N LYS A 648 7.52 23.23 -16.58
CA LYS A 648 8.23 22.16 -15.90
C LYS A 648 7.48 20.83 -15.91
N VAL A 649 6.15 20.83 -15.73
CA VAL A 649 5.36 19.59 -15.73
C VAL A 649 5.27 18.99 -17.13
N GLY A 650 5.14 19.83 -18.15
CA GLY A 650 5.18 19.39 -19.55
C GLY A 650 6.55 18.83 -19.95
N GLY A 651 7.64 19.40 -19.44
CA GLY A 651 9.01 18.97 -19.68
C GLY A 651 9.51 17.82 -18.81
N ILE A 652 8.66 17.22 -17.92
CA ILE A 652 9.06 16.15 -16.97
C ILE A 652 10.22 16.63 -16.06
N GLU A 653 10.19 17.87 -15.66
CA GLU A 653 11.27 18.56 -14.95
C GLU A 653 10.79 19.28 -13.69
N LEU A 654 9.78 18.72 -12.99
CA LEU A 654 9.30 19.29 -11.74
C LEU A 654 10.38 19.29 -10.65
N GLY A 655 10.40 20.35 -9.86
CA GLY A 655 11.19 20.46 -8.64
C GLY A 655 10.30 20.67 -7.42
N TYR A 656 10.91 20.72 -6.25
CA TYR A 656 10.18 20.99 -5.00
C TYR A 656 9.52 22.37 -5.04
N GLY A 657 8.26 22.44 -4.62
CA GLY A 657 7.50 23.69 -4.58
C GLY A 657 7.11 24.27 -5.94
N SER A 658 7.26 23.51 -7.05
CA SER A 658 6.82 23.96 -8.37
C SER A 658 5.31 24.08 -8.47
N ASP A 659 4.85 25.13 -9.12
CA ASP A 659 3.50 25.27 -9.67
C ASP A 659 3.30 24.43 -10.93
N LEU A 660 2.04 24.25 -11.33
CA LEU A 660 1.69 23.53 -12.55
C LEU A 660 1.09 24.49 -13.58
N ASP A 661 1.76 24.63 -14.71
CA ASP A 661 1.26 25.36 -15.87
C ASP A 661 0.29 24.45 -16.63
N LEU A 662 -1.02 24.74 -16.60
CA LEU A 662 -2.03 23.85 -17.18
C LEU A 662 -2.94 24.55 -18.18
N VAL A 663 -3.30 23.82 -19.25
CA VAL A 663 -4.31 24.23 -20.24
C VAL A 663 -5.33 23.11 -20.37
N PHE A 664 -6.63 23.46 -20.41
CA PHE A 664 -7.73 22.52 -20.53
C PHE A 664 -8.28 22.52 -21.95
N ILE A 665 -8.39 21.32 -22.54
CA ILE A 665 -8.91 21.12 -23.90
C ILE A 665 -10.05 20.11 -23.86
N HIS A 666 -11.11 20.35 -24.64
CA HIS A 666 -12.22 19.40 -24.80
C HIS A 666 -12.52 19.10 -26.26
N TYR A 667 -13.22 17.99 -26.49
CA TYR A 667 -13.73 17.54 -27.80
C TYR A 667 -15.24 17.33 -27.77
N LEU A 668 -15.95 18.11 -26.92
CA LEU A 668 -17.39 18.03 -26.74
C LEU A 668 -18.14 18.86 -27.80
N ASP A 669 -19.34 18.41 -28.17
CA ASP A 669 -20.26 19.24 -28.89
C ASP A 669 -20.75 20.38 -27.97
N GLU A 670 -20.29 21.59 -28.27
CA GLU A 670 -20.55 22.78 -27.43
C GLU A 670 -22.04 23.13 -27.32
N GLN A 671 -22.87 22.75 -28.32
CA GLN A 671 -24.29 23.11 -28.42
C GLN A 671 -25.20 21.99 -27.92
N ALA A 672 -24.75 20.75 -27.91
CA ALA A 672 -25.55 19.61 -27.49
C ALA A 672 -25.75 19.61 -25.97
N ASP A 673 -26.95 19.29 -25.55
CA ASP A 673 -27.31 19.15 -24.15
C ASP A 673 -26.84 17.81 -23.56
N THR A 674 -26.50 17.80 -22.26
CA THR A 674 -26.22 16.59 -21.49
C THR A 674 -27.50 15.79 -21.23
N ASP A 675 -27.38 14.49 -20.96
CA ASP A 675 -28.50 13.55 -20.80
C ASP A 675 -29.13 13.49 -19.41
N GLY A 676 -28.74 14.38 -18.49
CA GLY A 676 -29.21 14.38 -17.10
C GLY A 676 -30.51 15.20 -16.90
N THR A 677 -31.12 15.05 -15.74
CA THR A 677 -32.35 15.79 -15.34
C THR A 677 -32.14 17.30 -15.23
N LYS A 678 -30.92 17.75 -14.96
CA LYS A 678 -30.50 19.16 -14.95
C LYS A 678 -29.53 19.39 -16.10
N SER A 679 -30.04 19.21 -17.34
CA SER A 679 -29.26 19.32 -18.54
C SER A 679 -28.57 20.68 -18.68
N ILE A 680 -27.39 20.68 -19.24
CA ILE A 680 -26.56 21.87 -19.58
C ILE A 680 -25.87 21.60 -20.93
N THR A 681 -25.43 22.65 -21.59
CA THR A 681 -24.67 22.50 -22.83
C THR A 681 -23.30 21.85 -22.62
N GLY A 682 -22.74 21.23 -23.67
CA GLY A 682 -21.40 20.61 -23.60
C GLY A 682 -20.33 21.62 -23.24
N PHE A 683 -20.42 22.87 -23.72
CA PHE A 683 -19.52 23.95 -23.30
C PHE A 683 -19.62 24.27 -21.81
N GLU A 684 -20.85 24.42 -21.29
CA GLU A 684 -21.05 24.68 -19.86
C GLU A 684 -20.57 23.51 -18.99
N PHE A 685 -20.74 22.26 -19.47
CA PHE A 685 -20.22 21.06 -18.81
C PHE A 685 -18.69 21.12 -18.71
N ALA A 686 -17.99 21.38 -19.82
CA ALA A 686 -16.53 21.50 -19.82
C ALA A 686 -16.02 22.59 -18.87
N MET A 687 -16.68 23.77 -18.89
CA MET A 687 -16.34 24.88 -17.97
C MET A 687 -16.50 24.49 -16.50
N ARG A 688 -17.59 23.79 -16.16
CA ARG A 688 -17.83 23.34 -14.77
C ARG A 688 -16.83 22.27 -14.32
N VAL A 689 -16.41 21.37 -15.23
CA VAL A 689 -15.35 20.40 -14.95
C VAL A 689 -14.04 21.13 -14.63
N ALA A 690 -13.62 22.06 -15.48
CA ALA A 690 -12.40 22.82 -15.26
C ALA A 690 -12.45 23.66 -13.94
N GLN A 691 -13.58 24.33 -13.67
CA GLN A 691 -13.77 25.10 -12.44
C GLN A 691 -13.73 24.19 -11.19
N LYS A 692 -14.38 23.02 -11.23
CA LYS A 692 -14.35 22.04 -10.13
C LYS A 692 -12.95 21.49 -9.93
N PHE A 693 -12.24 21.18 -11.02
CA PHE A 693 -10.83 20.76 -10.97
C PHE A 693 -9.96 21.83 -10.28
N MET A 694 -10.05 23.10 -10.71
CA MET A 694 -9.32 24.21 -10.10
C MET A 694 -9.63 24.32 -8.60
N SER A 695 -10.89 24.22 -8.22
CA SER A 695 -11.31 24.26 -6.82
C SER A 695 -10.67 23.14 -5.99
N LEU A 696 -10.66 21.90 -6.49
CA LEU A 696 -10.06 20.76 -5.80
C LEU A 696 -8.55 20.90 -5.60
N MET A 697 -7.85 21.44 -6.62
CA MET A 697 -6.39 21.56 -6.61
C MET A 697 -5.88 22.74 -5.77
N THR A 698 -6.53 23.92 -5.90
CA THR A 698 -5.96 25.18 -5.43
C THR A 698 -6.53 25.68 -4.09
N THR A 699 -7.70 25.15 -3.64
CA THR A 699 -8.30 25.61 -2.39
C THR A 699 -7.41 25.33 -1.19
N GLN A 700 -7.06 26.39 -0.45
CA GLN A 700 -6.29 26.29 0.79
C GLN A 700 -7.17 25.80 1.95
N THR A 701 -6.70 24.76 2.66
CA THR A 701 -7.32 24.26 3.90
C THR A 701 -6.26 24.11 5.00
N LEU A 702 -6.63 23.53 6.14
CA LEU A 702 -5.67 23.22 7.21
C LEU A 702 -4.58 22.24 6.77
N ASP A 703 -4.90 21.33 5.84
CA ASP A 703 -3.94 20.41 5.25
C ASP A 703 -3.16 21.02 4.06
N GLY A 704 -3.28 22.31 3.81
CA GLY A 704 -2.64 23.02 2.70
C GLY A 704 -3.47 22.95 1.40
N ARG A 705 -2.79 23.05 0.25
CA ARG A 705 -3.34 22.86 -1.09
C ARG A 705 -2.61 21.72 -1.82
N VAL A 706 -3.19 21.18 -2.88
CA VAL A 706 -2.54 20.14 -3.69
C VAL A 706 -1.40 20.76 -4.49
N TYR A 707 -1.72 21.63 -5.44
CA TYR A 707 -0.74 22.43 -6.21
C TYR A 707 -1.25 23.84 -6.45
N GLU A 708 -0.35 24.78 -6.64
CA GLU A 708 -0.63 26.03 -7.34
C GLU A 708 -0.76 25.74 -8.83
N ILE A 709 -1.75 26.37 -9.48
CA ILE A 709 -1.98 26.17 -10.91
C ILE A 709 -1.91 27.51 -11.61
N ASP A 710 -1.08 27.56 -12.65
CA ASP A 710 -1.05 28.68 -13.59
C ASP A 710 -1.75 28.28 -14.89
N THR A 711 -2.72 29.07 -15.32
CA THR A 711 -3.46 28.83 -16.57
C THR A 711 -3.21 29.93 -17.61
N ARG A 712 -2.20 30.80 -17.39
CA ARG A 712 -1.93 31.95 -18.27
C ARG A 712 -1.44 31.57 -19.65
N LEU A 713 -0.93 30.34 -19.83
CA LEU A 713 -0.51 29.84 -21.15
C LEU A 713 -1.66 29.34 -22.03
N ARG A 714 -2.93 29.49 -21.59
CA ARG A 714 -4.10 29.20 -22.42
C ARG A 714 -4.29 30.23 -23.54
N PRO A 715 -4.99 29.88 -24.62
CA PRO A 715 -5.27 30.83 -25.73
C PRO A 715 -5.81 32.18 -25.24
N SER A 716 -5.21 33.27 -25.68
CA SER A 716 -5.51 34.63 -25.25
C SER A 716 -5.18 34.95 -23.78
N GLY A 717 -4.40 34.14 -23.10
CA GLY A 717 -3.95 34.37 -21.73
C GLY A 717 -5.10 34.55 -20.73
N GLU A 718 -4.99 35.50 -19.80
CA GLU A 718 -6.02 35.77 -18.79
C GLU A 718 -7.36 36.23 -19.37
N ALA A 719 -7.39 36.81 -20.53
CA ALA A 719 -8.60 37.23 -21.23
C ALA A 719 -9.35 36.06 -21.91
N GLY A 720 -8.69 34.91 -22.09
CA GLY A 720 -9.26 33.74 -22.74
C GLY A 720 -10.10 32.89 -21.81
N LEU A 721 -10.88 31.99 -22.40
CA LEU A 721 -11.70 31.00 -21.67
C LEU A 721 -10.80 30.03 -20.89
N LEU A 722 -11.28 29.56 -19.74
CA LEU A 722 -10.54 28.62 -18.91
C LEU A 722 -10.34 27.27 -19.61
N VAL A 723 -11.32 26.86 -20.43
CA VAL A 723 -11.25 25.65 -21.24
C VAL A 723 -11.59 26.00 -22.69
N THR A 724 -10.95 25.34 -23.65
CA THR A 724 -11.15 25.57 -25.07
C THR A 724 -11.37 24.28 -25.83
N SER A 725 -12.18 24.29 -26.91
CA SER A 725 -12.28 23.10 -27.77
C SER A 725 -10.99 22.88 -28.57
N LEU A 726 -10.67 21.62 -28.89
CA LEU A 726 -9.49 21.29 -29.68
C LEU A 726 -9.44 22.11 -30.98
N LYS A 727 -10.56 22.22 -31.67
CA LYS A 727 -10.68 22.98 -32.93
C LYS A 727 -10.37 24.49 -32.74
N ALA A 728 -10.85 25.08 -31.65
CA ALA A 728 -10.57 26.48 -31.35
C ALA A 728 -9.10 26.69 -30.96
N TYR A 729 -8.52 25.73 -30.21
CA TYR A 729 -7.11 25.72 -29.86
C TYR A 729 -6.22 25.63 -31.10
N GLU A 730 -6.52 24.70 -32.01
CA GLU A 730 -5.83 24.54 -33.30
C GLU A 730 -5.88 25.84 -34.12
N HIS A 731 -7.08 26.41 -34.27
CA HIS A 731 -7.23 27.66 -34.98
C HIS A 731 -6.43 28.80 -34.38
N TYR A 732 -6.42 28.92 -33.06
CA TYR A 732 -5.63 29.94 -32.34
C TYR A 732 -4.14 29.77 -32.59
N GLN A 733 -3.60 28.56 -32.41
CA GLN A 733 -2.17 28.29 -32.61
C GLN A 733 -1.72 28.54 -34.06
N LEU A 734 -2.58 28.26 -35.04
CA LEU A 734 -2.27 28.45 -36.45
C LEU A 734 -2.35 29.91 -36.89
N LYS A 735 -3.22 30.72 -36.29
CA LYS A 735 -3.59 32.05 -36.86
C LYS A 735 -3.27 33.26 -35.96
N SER A 736 -3.26 33.05 -34.64
CA SER A 736 -3.26 34.13 -33.68
C SER A 736 -2.13 34.08 -32.67
N ALA A 737 -1.54 32.92 -32.45
CA ALA A 737 -0.49 32.70 -31.47
C ALA A 737 0.80 33.41 -31.85
N TRP A 738 1.46 34.02 -30.88
CA TRP A 738 2.79 34.60 -31.00
C TRP A 738 3.89 33.54 -30.96
N LEU A 739 5.06 33.84 -31.47
CA LEU A 739 6.17 32.88 -31.44
C LEU A 739 6.56 32.43 -30.03
N TRP A 740 6.44 33.28 -29.04
CA TRP A 740 6.71 32.90 -27.64
C TRP A 740 5.70 31.90 -27.09
N GLU A 741 4.47 31.81 -27.60
CA GLU A 741 3.49 30.77 -27.25
C GLU A 741 3.87 29.43 -27.90
N HIS A 742 4.39 29.46 -29.16
CA HIS A 742 5.00 28.28 -29.77
C HIS A 742 6.27 27.87 -29.05
N GLN A 743 7.04 28.80 -28.50
CA GLN A 743 8.19 28.50 -27.64
C GLN A 743 7.75 27.80 -26.36
N ALA A 744 6.66 28.23 -25.72
CA ALA A 744 6.08 27.54 -24.59
C ALA A 744 5.53 26.14 -24.96
N LEU A 745 4.96 25.99 -26.18
CA LEU A 745 4.44 24.74 -26.71
C LEU A 745 5.53 23.65 -26.88
N VAL A 746 6.81 24.04 -27.04
CA VAL A 746 7.93 23.09 -27.08
C VAL A 746 7.90 22.21 -25.82
N ARG A 747 7.61 22.80 -24.67
CA ARG A 747 7.55 22.14 -23.37
C ARG A 747 6.11 21.81 -22.95
N ALA A 748 5.23 21.50 -23.90
CA ALA A 748 3.86 21.09 -23.64
C ALA A 748 3.68 19.60 -23.90
N ARG A 749 2.85 18.96 -23.07
CA ARG A 749 2.54 17.54 -23.15
C ARG A 749 1.16 17.28 -22.53
N SER A 750 0.42 16.33 -23.08
CA SER A 750 -0.80 15.84 -22.43
C SER A 750 -0.44 15.04 -21.16
N ILE A 751 -1.05 15.38 -20.03
CA ILE A 751 -0.74 14.78 -18.72
C ILE A 751 -1.91 14.04 -18.08
N ALA A 752 -3.14 14.33 -18.50
CA ALA A 752 -4.34 13.61 -18.05
C ALA A 752 -5.48 13.76 -19.04
N GLY A 753 -6.43 12.84 -19.01
CA GLY A 753 -7.66 12.93 -19.81
C GLY A 753 -7.87 11.75 -20.74
N ASP A 754 -8.64 12.00 -21.81
CA ASP A 754 -8.98 10.99 -22.81
C ASP A 754 -7.78 10.70 -23.72
N GLU A 755 -7.42 9.43 -23.87
CA GLU A 755 -6.23 9.02 -24.63
C GLU A 755 -6.31 9.45 -26.11
N ALA A 756 -7.48 9.30 -26.75
CA ALA A 756 -7.63 9.66 -28.14
C ALA A 756 -7.51 11.18 -28.35
N LEU A 757 -8.02 11.99 -27.42
CA LEU A 757 -7.86 13.45 -27.44
C LEU A 757 -6.41 13.85 -27.17
N CYS A 758 -5.76 13.20 -26.23
CA CYS A 758 -4.33 13.40 -25.94
C CYS A 758 -3.48 13.12 -27.19
N GLN A 759 -3.73 12.03 -27.89
CA GLN A 759 -3.02 11.70 -29.15
C GLN A 759 -3.27 12.74 -30.23
N LYS A 760 -4.49 13.24 -30.40
CA LYS A 760 -4.82 14.33 -31.35
C LYS A 760 -4.01 15.59 -31.01
N PHE A 761 -3.93 15.95 -29.73
CA PHE A 761 -3.13 17.08 -29.29
C PHE A 761 -1.64 16.91 -29.62
N GLU A 762 -1.05 15.74 -29.33
CA GLU A 762 0.38 15.49 -29.59
C GLU A 762 0.72 15.53 -31.09
N ILE A 763 -0.17 15.03 -31.95
CA ILE A 763 -0.03 15.12 -33.41
C ILE A 763 -0.03 16.60 -33.82
N PHE A 764 -1.02 17.35 -33.37
CA PHE A 764 -1.14 18.78 -33.69
C PHE A 764 0.03 19.59 -33.13
N ARG A 765 0.49 19.31 -31.91
CA ARG A 765 1.69 19.94 -31.32
C ARG A 765 2.90 19.78 -32.23
N ARG A 766 3.16 18.59 -32.72
CA ARG A 766 4.26 18.32 -33.64
C ARG A 766 4.07 19.05 -34.98
N GLU A 767 2.89 19.07 -35.51
CA GLU A 767 2.57 19.80 -36.78
C GLU A 767 2.89 21.29 -36.65
N ILE A 768 2.52 21.94 -35.56
CA ILE A 768 2.84 23.33 -35.31
C ILE A 768 4.35 23.53 -35.14
N LEU A 769 5.02 22.70 -34.33
CA LEU A 769 6.43 22.87 -34.04
C LEU A 769 7.31 22.66 -35.28
N THR A 770 6.94 21.73 -36.17
CA THR A 770 7.68 21.39 -37.38
C THR A 770 7.40 22.32 -38.59
N GLN A 771 6.57 23.37 -38.40
CA GLN A 771 6.43 24.40 -39.43
C GLN A 771 7.77 25.03 -39.74
N SER A 772 8.05 25.21 -41.03
CA SER A 772 9.25 25.91 -41.46
C SER A 772 9.19 27.40 -41.07
N ARG A 773 10.22 27.86 -40.37
CA ARG A 773 10.36 29.25 -39.89
C ARG A 773 11.69 29.85 -40.37
N ASP A 774 11.69 31.15 -40.53
CA ASP A 774 12.96 31.87 -40.77
C ASP A 774 13.79 31.88 -39.47
N GLU A 775 14.98 31.31 -39.53
CA GLU A 775 15.88 31.18 -38.37
C GLU A 775 16.26 32.53 -37.76
N ALA A 776 16.47 33.56 -38.62
CA ALA A 776 16.82 34.90 -38.14
C ALA A 776 15.65 35.52 -37.34
N TYR A 777 14.43 35.34 -37.80
CA TYR A 777 13.22 35.76 -37.09
C TYR A 777 13.05 35.05 -35.75
N VAL A 778 13.20 33.72 -35.73
CA VAL A 778 13.11 32.93 -34.47
C VAL A 778 14.16 33.43 -33.47
N ARG A 779 15.38 33.65 -33.93
CA ARG A 779 16.50 34.13 -33.09
C ARG A 779 16.19 35.50 -32.46
N GLU A 780 15.68 36.42 -33.26
CA GLU A 780 15.33 37.76 -32.80
C GLU A 780 14.23 37.77 -31.75
N GLU A 781 13.16 36.97 -31.96
CA GLU A 781 12.03 36.91 -31.01
C GLU A 781 12.41 36.21 -29.70
N VAL A 782 13.23 35.14 -29.77
CA VAL A 782 13.78 34.47 -28.59
C VAL A 782 14.65 35.43 -27.77
N LEU A 783 15.50 36.19 -28.44
CA LEU A 783 16.35 37.20 -27.80
C LEU A 783 15.52 38.31 -27.12
N LYS A 784 14.52 38.85 -27.80
CA LYS A 784 13.60 39.87 -27.25
C LYS A 784 12.90 39.37 -25.99
N MET A 785 12.38 38.13 -26.03
CA MET A 785 11.68 37.55 -24.90
C MET A 785 12.64 37.34 -23.71
N ARG A 786 13.84 36.83 -23.98
CA ARG A 786 14.86 36.61 -22.95
C ARG A 786 15.30 37.90 -22.30
N GLN A 787 15.52 38.95 -23.06
CA GLN A 787 15.91 40.27 -22.55
C GLN A 787 14.82 40.82 -21.63
N LYS A 788 13.55 40.74 -22.04
CA LYS A 788 12.40 41.18 -21.25
C LYS A 788 12.33 40.43 -19.90
N MET A 789 12.54 39.13 -19.91
CA MET A 789 12.57 38.35 -18.66
C MET A 789 13.73 38.72 -17.75
N LYS A 790 14.93 38.91 -18.31
CA LYS A 790 16.13 39.32 -17.58
C LYS A 790 15.96 40.66 -16.88
N ASP A 791 15.35 41.65 -17.56
CA ASP A 791 15.11 42.98 -17.04
C ASP A 791 14.13 43.02 -15.87
N HIS A 792 13.17 42.06 -15.84
CA HIS A 792 12.16 42.01 -14.80
C HIS A 792 12.50 41.05 -13.65
N LEU A 793 13.24 39.96 -13.87
CA LEU A 793 13.40 38.84 -12.93
C LEU A 793 14.87 38.57 -12.55
N GLY A 794 15.82 39.13 -13.23
CA GLY A 794 17.26 38.97 -12.97
C GLY A 794 17.75 39.73 -11.73
N SER A 795 18.96 39.41 -11.28
CA SER A 795 19.61 40.08 -10.15
C SER A 795 19.80 41.56 -10.42
N SER A 796 19.59 42.41 -9.40
CA SER A 796 19.82 43.82 -9.44
C SER A 796 21.31 44.13 -9.64
N SER A 797 21.62 45.34 -10.15
CA SER A 797 23.02 45.79 -10.32
C SER A 797 23.81 45.78 -9.00
N GLU A 798 23.14 45.99 -7.87
CA GLU A 798 23.75 45.93 -6.54
C GLU A 798 24.08 44.50 -6.14
N GLN A 799 23.18 43.54 -6.35
CA GLN A 799 23.41 42.13 -6.11
C GLN A 799 24.58 41.58 -6.94
N LYS A 800 24.64 41.93 -8.21
CA LYS A 800 25.75 41.55 -9.09
C LYS A 800 27.10 42.10 -8.60
N LYS A 801 27.15 43.36 -8.12
CA LYS A 801 28.39 43.95 -7.54
C LYS A 801 28.84 43.23 -6.27
N HIS A 802 27.92 42.58 -5.55
CA HIS A 802 28.22 41.73 -4.38
C HIS A 802 28.52 40.28 -4.74
N GLY A 803 28.74 39.98 -6.03
CA GLY A 803 29.04 38.63 -6.49
C GLY A 803 27.89 37.63 -6.34
N ILE A 804 26.64 38.10 -6.40
CA ILE A 804 25.45 37.25 -6.33
C ILE A 804 25.01 36.87 -7.74
N PHE A 805 24.74 35.58 -7.96
CA PHE A 805 24.24 35.01 -9.19
C PHE A 805 22.87 34.33 -8.93
N HIS A 806 21.86 34.71 -9.69
CA HIS A 806 20.57 34.06 -9.64
C HIS A 806 20.53 32.88 -10.62
N LEU A 807 20.63 31.65 -10.12
CA LEU A 807 20.77 30.42 -10.90
C LEU A 807 19.77 30.29 -12.06
N LYS A 808 18.54 30.78 -11.90
CA LYS A 808 17.51 30.66 -12.92
C LYS A 808 17.54 31.82 -13.92
N GLN A 809 17.70 33.08 -13.46
CA GLN A 809 17.33 34.25 -14.24
C GLN A 809 18.51 35.02 -14.81
N ASP A 810 19.68 34.94 -14.21
CA ASP A 810 20.85 35.66 -14.70
C ASP A 810 21.48 35.04 -15.96
N ALA A 811 22.32 35.77 -16.60
CA ALA A 811 23.05 35.28 -17.78
C ALA A 811 23.91 34.09 -17.44
N GLY A 812 23.80 33.04 -18.24
CA GLY A 812 24.46 31.75 -18.00
C GLY A 812 23.75 30.85 -17.03
N GLY A 813 22.46 31.11 -16.68
CA GLY A 813 21.65 30.26 -15.81
C GLY A 813 20.64 29.41 -16.59
N ILE A 814 19.81 28.67 -15.83
CA ILE A 814 18.86 27.65 -16.31
C ILE A 814 18.04 28.13 -17.51
N VAL A 815 17.48 29.38 -17.47
CA VAL A 815 16.61 29.89 -18.52
C VAL A 815 17.33 30.05 -19.85
N ASP A 816 18.63 30.40 -19.84
CA ASP A 816 19.39 30.51 -21.08
C ASP A 816 19.49 29.14 -21.77
N ILE A 817 19.70 28.05 -21.02
CA ILE A 817 19.76 26.70 -21.57
C ILE A 817 18.37 26.27 -22.08
N GLU A 818 17.31 26.55 -21.33
CA GLU A 818 15.93 26.25 -21.75
C GLU A 818 15.58 26.97 -23.05
N PHE A 819 15.98 28.23 -23.19
CA PHE A 819 15.73 29.01 -24.41
C PHE A 819 16.56 28.52 -25.61
N MET A 820 17.80 28.08 -25.39
CA MET A 820 18.62 27.47 -26.46
C MET A 820 17.98 26.16 -26.95
N ALA A 821 17.48 25.33 -26.05
CA ALA A 821 16.76 24.09 -26.42
C ALA A 821 15.47 24.40 -27.20
N GLN A 822 14.68 25.36 -26.76
CA GLN A 822 13.44 25.78 -27.42
C GLN A 822 13.74 26.44 -28.79
N TYR A 823 14.78 27.23 -28.88
CA TYR A 823 15.27 27.79 -30.16
C TYR A 823 15.61 26.68 -31.15
N ALA A 824 16.37 25.67 -30.70
CA ALA A 824 16.75 24.52 -31.56
C ALA A 824 15.54 23.85 -32.18
N VAL A 825 14.49 23.61 -31.39
CA VAL A 825 13.22 23.06 -31.90
C VAL A 825 12.56 23.98 -32.90
N LEU A 826 12.37 25.27 -32.56
CA LEU A 826 11.62 26.19 -33.39
C LEU A 826 12.36 26.57 -34.70
N ALA A 827 13.68 26.64 -34.68
CA ALA A 827 14.49 27.01 -35.84
C ALA A 827 14.75 25.85 -36.79
N TRP A 828 14.93 24.62 -36.24
CA TRP A 828 15.48 23.51 -37.04
C TRP A 828 14.50 22.36 -37.27
N SER A 829 13.41 22.26 -36.52
CA SER A 829 12.45 21.13 -36.65
C SER A 829 11.71 21.10 -38.01
N GLY A 830 11.62 22.23 -38.69
CA GLY A 830 11.08 22.27 -40.07
C GLY A 830 11.87 21.42 -41.08
N THR A 831 13.17 21.22 -40.85
CA THR A 831 14.04 20.35 -41.64
C THR A 831 14.41 19.06 -40.92
N LYS A 832 14.30 19.02 -39.58
CA LYS A 832 14.65 17.95 -38.69
C LYS A 832 13.47 17.64 -37.74
N PRO A 833 12.37 17.01 -38.20
CA PRO A 833 11.13 16.89 -37.43
C PRO A 833 11.28 16.15 -36.09
N ASP A 834 12.30 15.31 -35.95
CA ASP A 834 12.54 14.53 -34.72
C ASP A 834 12.87 15.44 -33.53
N LEU A 835 13.36 16.64 -33.75
CA LEU A 835 13.58 17.64 -32.68
C LEU A 835 12.31 18.04 -31.93
N ALA A 836 11.11 17.89 -32.54
CA ALA A 836 9.83 18.17 -31.91
C ALA A 836 9.25 16.98 -31.15
N HIS A 837 9.98 15.86 -31.06
CA HIS A 837 9.50 14.64 -30.41
C HIS A 837 9.38 14.81 -28.91
N TYR A 838 10.44 15.22 -28.25
CA TYR A 838 10.49 15.35 -26.80
C TYR A 838 10.07 16.76 -26.33
N SER A 839 9.73 16.87 -25.05
CA SER A 839 9.38 18.13 -24.40
C SER A 839 10.39 18.56 -23.31
N ASP A 840 11.31 17.67 -22.91
CA ASP A 840 12.34 17.97 -21.92
C ASP A 840 13.64 18.45 -22.58
N ASN A 841 14.35 19.33 -21.88
CA ASN A 841 15.51 20.00 -22.42
C ASN A 841 16.70 19.07 -22.70
N VAL A 842 16.89 18.04 -21.86
CA VAL A 842 18.02 17.11 -21.99
C VAL A 842 17.90 16.32 -23.30
N ARG A 843 16.73 15.69 -23.55
CA ARG A 843 16.50 14.91 -24.77
C ARG A 843 16.45 15.79 -26.03
N ILE A 844 15.92 17.01 -25.92
CA ILE A 844 15.98 17.98 -27.03
C ILE A 844 17.43 18.30 -27.42
N LEU A 845 18.32 18.55 -26.46
CA LEU A 845 19.74 18.83 -26.72
C LEU A 845 20.47 17.61 -27.26
N GLU A 846 20.15 16.40 -26.76
CA GLU A 846 20.66 15.14 -27.29
C GLU A 846 20.24 14.92 -28.75
N ASP A 847 18.98 15.17 -29.08
CA ASP A 847 18.48 15.02 -30.45
C ASP A 847 19.02 16.13 -31.39
N ALA A 848 19.27 17.30 -30.87
CA ALA A 848 19.96 18.36 -31.64
C ALA A 848 21.40 17.96 -32.01
N ALA A 849 22.09 17.24 -31.12
CA ALA A 849 23.41 16.67 -31.41
C ALA A 849 23.33 15.52 -32.44
N LYS A 850 22.34 14.58 -32.27
CA LYS A 850 22.12 13.48 -33.24
C LYS A 850 21.74 13.97 -34.64
N ALA A 851 21.07 15.13 -34.75
CA ALA A 851 20.65 15.74 -35.97
C ALA A 851 21.75 16.63 -36.63
N ASP A 852 22.96 16.68 -36.05
CA ASP A 852 24.07 17.54 -36.43
C ASP A 852 23.73 19.04 -36.40
N CYS A 853 22.78 19.45 -35.58
CA CYS A 853 22.45 20.87 -35.35
C CYS A 853 23.32 21.52 -34.28
N LEU A 854 23.80 20.71 -33.32
CA LEU A 854 24.80 21.08 -32.31
C LEU A 854 25.94 20.07 -32.35
N SER A 855 27.14 20.51 -31.96
CA SER A 855 28.23 19.54 -31.75
C SER A 855 27.92 18.69 -30.50
N SER A 856 28.35 17.43 -30.50
CA SER A 856 28.19 16.55 -29.33
C SER A 856 28.86 17.11 -28.07
N GLU A 857 29.96 17.86 -28.23
CA GLU A 857 30.65 18.52 -27.13
C GLU A 857 29.81 19.66 -26.54
N ASP A 858 29.21 20.52 -27.37
CA ASP A 858 28.36 21.63 -26.95
C ASP A 858 27.08 21.15 -26.28
N ALA A 859 26.42 20.14 -26.84
CA ALA A 859 25.22 19.52 -26.25
C ALA A 859 25.55 18.89 -24.88
N THR A 860 26.64 18.14 -24.77
CA THR A 860 27.08 17.56 -23.50
C THR A 860 27.41 18.62 -22.46
N ALA A 861 28.04 19.71 -22.86
CA ALA A 861 28.40 20.84 -21.99
C ALA A 861 27.12 21.54 -21.46
N LEU A 862 26.14 21.82 -22.33
CA LEU A 862 24.84 22.40 -21.91
C LEU A 862 24.07 21.47 -20.98
N ILE A 863 24.03 20.16 -21.27
CA ILE A 863 23.35 19.18 -20.42
C ILE A 863 24.00 19.12 -19.03
N ARG A 864 25.32 19.11 -18.95
CA ARG A 864 26.04 19.12 -17.66
C ARG A 864 25.76 20.41 -16.88
N ALA A 865 25.82 21.55 -17.52
CA ALA A 865 25.48 22.84 -16.89
C ALA A 865 24.05 22.83 -16.36
N TYR A 866 23.10 22.40 -17.19
CA TYR A 866 21.69 22.32 -16.84
C TYR A 866 21.41 21.42 -15.64
N LEU A 867 21.98 20.20 -15.64
CA LEU A 867 21.81 19.26 -14.54
C LEU A 867 22.44 19.77 -13.25
N SER A 868 23.64 20.41 -13.33
CA SER A 868 24.31 20.99 -12.16
C SER A 868 23.50 22.14 -11.55
N GLU A 869 23.00 23.06 -12.36
CA GLU A 869 22.19 24.20 -11.91
C GLU A 869 20.85 23.75 -11.34
N ARG A 870 20.23 22.74 -11.93
CA ARG A 870 18.98 22.16 -11.41
C ARG A 870 19.20 21.40 -10.11
N ALA A 871 20.28 20.63 -9.96
CA ALA A 871 20.62 19.94 -8.72
C ALA A 871 20.79 20.96 -7.58
N GLU A 872 21.51 22.06 -7.84
CA GLU A 872 21.64 23.12 -6.85
C GLU A 872 20.30 23.80 -6.53
N SER A 873 19.44 23.99 -7.53
CA SER A 873 18.09 24.51 -7.33
C SER A 873 17.25 23.62 -6.40
N HIS A 874 17.36 22.29 -6.54
CA HIS A 874 16.69 21.34 -5.65
C HIS A 874 17.26 21.40 -4.23
N ARG A 875 18.58 21.44 -4.10
CA ARG A 875 19.28 21.59 -2.80
C ARG A 875 18.85 22.86 -2.05
N LEU A 876 18.81 23.99 -2.76
CA LEU A 876 18.39 25.28 -2.20
C LEU A 876 16.92 25.24 -1.77
N ALA A 877 16.05 24.62 -2.56
CA ALA A 877 14.64 24.47 -2.21
C ALA A 877 14.48 23.64 -0.91
N LEU A 878 15.18 22.51 -0.78
CA LEU A 878 15.17 21.70 0.42
C LEU A 878 15.82 22.37 1.65
N ALA A 879 16.73 23.33 1.39
CA ALA A 879 17.35 24.17 2.41
C ALA A 879 16.54 25.43 2.75
N ASN A 880 15.37 25.65 2.15
CA ASN A 880 14.57 26.88 2.26
C ASN A 880 15.35 28.14 1.91
N GLN A 881 16.25 28.03 0.94
CA GLN A 881 17.10 29.14 0.47
C GLN A 881 16.64 29.68 -0.89
N SER A 882 16.94 30.95 -1.13
CA SER A 882 16.65 31.55 -2.43
C SER A 882 17.56 30.99 -3.51
N MET A 883 17.16 31.15 -4.80
CA MET A 883 17.94 30.75 -5.97
C MET A 883 19.21 31.61 -6.19
N GLN A 884 19.67 32.32 -5.18
CA GLN A 884 20.83 33.21 -5.22
C GLN A 884 22.05 32.52 -4.65
N VAL A 885 23.11 32.43 -5.42
CA VAL A 885 24.36 31.75 -5.07
C VAL A 885 25.56 32.64 -5.31
N SER A 886 26.75 32.23 -4.85
CA SER A 886 28.00 32.93 -5.14
C SER A 886 28.35 32.85 -6.64
N ALA A 887 28.50 33.95 -7.30
CA ALA A 887 28.89 34.01 -8.71
C ALA A 887 30.26 33.37 -8.98
N ALA A 888 31.16 33.42 -8.00
CA ALA A 888 32.50 32.85 -8.10
C ALA A 888 32.46 31.33 -8.26
N ASP A 889 31.62 30.66 -7.49
CA ASP A 889 31.48 29.18 -7.50
C ASP A 889 30.94 28.67 -8.84
N TRP A 890 30.15 29.47 -9.55
CA TRP A 890 29.49 29.11 -10.80
C TRP A 890 30.14 29.70 -12.04
N ARG A 891 31.29 30.37 -11.90
CA ARG A 891 31.96 31.11 -13.00
C ARG A 891 32.24 30.24 -14.22
N SER A 892 32.76 29.02 -14.03
CA SER A 892 33.05 28.09 -15.11
C SER A 892 31.80 27.61 -15.86
N THR A 893 30.77 27.24 -15.14
CA THR A 893 29.49 26.79 -15.71
C THR A 893 28.82 27.93 -16.49
N ARG A 894 28.73 29.12 -15.90
CA ARG A 894 28.20 30.32 -16.55
C ARG A 894 28.93 30.66 -17.83
N ALA A 895 30.29 30.60 -17.82
CA ALA A 895 31.10 30.87 -18.98
C ALA A 895 30.77 29.98 -20.17
N VAL A 896 30.57 28.66 -19.90
CA VAL A 896 30.17 27.71 -20.94
C VAL A 896 28.82 28.07 -21.54
N VAL A 897 27.81 28.32 -20.70
CA VAL A 897 26.45 28.65 -21.15
C VAL A 897 26.45 30.01 -21.91
N CYS A 898 27.11 31.03 -21.38
CA CYS A 898 27.19 32.35 -22.06
C CYS A 898 27.91 32.29 -23.42
N ASN A 899 28.98 31.50 -23.52
CA ASN A 899 29.68 31.34 -24.81
C ASN A 899 28.80 30.67 -25.86
N LEU A 900 28.03 29.64 -25.44
CA LEU A 900 27.11 28.95 -26.34
C LEU A 900 25.89 29.82 -26.68
N TRP A 901 25.39 30.59 -25.75
CA TRP A 901 24.36 31.60 -25.99
C TRP A 901 24.79 32.60 -27.03
N GLN A 902 26.03 33.16 -26.91
CA GLN A 902 26.60 34.11 -27.87
C GLN A 902 26.68 33.48 -29.27
N ARG A 903 27.12 32.24 -29.38
CA ARG A 903 27.23 31.56 -30.68
C ARG A 903 25.89 31.28 -31.33
N LEU A 904 24.88 30.91 -30.55
CA LEU A 904 23.59 30.42 -31.08
C LEU A 904 22.55 31.54 -31.21
N ILE A 905 22.47 32.43 -30.23
CA ILE A 905 21.32 33.35 -30.07
C ILE A 905 21.76 34.80 -30.24
N ASP A 906 22.82 35.29 -29.57
CA ASP A 906 23.22 36.70 -29.57
C ASP A 906 24.70 36.87 -29.87
N PRO A 907 25.08 36.92 -31.17
CA PRO A 907 26.47 37.18 -31.57
C PRO A 907 27.07 38.48 -31.08
N THR A 908 26.22 39.41 -30.61
CA THR A 908 26.66 40.76 -30.14
C THR A 908 26.85 40.81 -28.64
N ALA A 909 26.42 39.80 -27.91
CA ALA A 909 26.59 39.77 -26.46
C ALA A 909 28.07 39.79 -26.07
N SER A 910 28.49 40.73 -25.23
CA SER A 910 29.79 40.67 -24.57
C SER A 910 29.73 39.64 -23.43
N VAL A 911 30.67 38.71 -23.41
CA VAL A 911 30.83 37.77 -22.28
C VAL A 911 31.52 38.50 -21.13
N GLU A 912 30.89 39.56 -20.61
CA GLU A 912 31.33 40.15 -19.33
C GLU A 912 30.84 39.29 -18.17
N LEU A 913 31.63 38.27 -17.88
CA LEU A 913 31.60 37.59 -16.58
C LEU A 913 32.37 38.52 -15.63
N ASP A 914 31.65 39.25 -14.78
CA ASP A 914 32.07 40.22 -13.80
C ASP A 914 33.57 40.15 -13.54
N SER A 915 34.29 41.25 -13.97
CA SER A 915 35.70 41.46 -13.68
C SER A 915 35.85 41.71 -12.18
N GLU A 916 36.80 40.98 -11.52
CA GLU A 916 37.32 41.02 -10.17
C GLU A 916 36.67 41.92 -9.13
#